data_095149ad271714a8bdeb026b0377bfcb
#
_entry.id   095149ad271714a8bdeb026b0377bfcb
#
_cell.length_a   1.000
_cell.length_b   1.000
_cell.length_c   1.000
_cell.angle_alpha   90.00
_cell.angle_beta   90.00
_cell.angle_gamma   90.00
#
_symmetry.space_group_name_H-M   'P 1'
#
loop_
_entity.id
_entity.type
_entity.pdbx_description
1 polymer ?
#
loop_
_entity_poly.entity_id
_entity_poly.type
_entity_poly.pdbx_seq_one_letter_code
_entity_poly.pdbx_strand_id
1 'polypeptide(L)'
;MNIDKDKLSPMMKRYFQIKDNYPDCLLFFRLGDFYEMFFDDAVTASRVLDLTLTGRDCGLEERAPMCGVPYHAVDNYIRRLIENGYRVAICEQLSDPATSKGLVDRDVVRVVSSGTVMEEDILDEKKSNYLCSIFSNANSFGIAWTDISTGEFDAYEYTGEDYLERLSNILGSIAPSEIICNENFLSKYQKVRYFVTNEKRAHCYHDFAYNVSTATRKILSAFKVNSLEVFELQDKNSAICAAGGLLEYLAQTQKRSLGQLTKISFLHDKSFMMLDNATRRNLELTQRARDGKRQGSLLSVLDKTATAMGARTLKRWIEQPLQDADSINKRLDAVEDLMSSKALRERLGEAFYSVRDLERLNGRLAYGNASPKDLLSISDTLEAIPQIKQLLSGATSQLVKGINKALNSLETVCATLQSALDREGVNSYKNGGYVKKGYDETLDQMRDIKNSAKEWLANLEAREREETGIRTLKVGYNKVFGYYIEVSKSFADKVPYRYERKQTLVNGERYITDELKQLEEKILSAESNAFALEDRIFAELKSMCCDNLAKLQSNAQALSALDCLVSLANVSVANKYVKPEINKKIKCVDIEEGRHPVVETLLDRGAYVPNDTLLDDSDNRTMIITGPNMAGKSTYMRQVAIITLMAHIGCFVPAKSAKIALTDRIFTRIGASDDLSGGQSTFMVEMIEVATILNYATSSSLLVLDEIGRGTSTFDGLSIAWAVLEYITKNIKAKTLFATHFHELTELEDLEGVKNYRVLVSRANDTIVFLHKIVRGGASQSFGIEVASLAGVTKSVIDHAKSIMHSLEEDSKNRDTNEMLLSSAKKNVTAQVSLFDNEASKIEQQIKDIDVNNLTPLQALTVLCDLKKQLEE
;
A
#
# COMPACT_ATOMS: atom_id res chain seq x y z
N MET A 1 19.56 15.65 -27.61
CA MET A 1 19.97 16.09 -28.98
C MET A 1 19.57 17.54 -29.18
N ASN A 2 20.46 18.36 -29.73
CA ASN A 2 20.13 19.76 -30.10
C ASN A 2 19.43 19.75 -31.47
N ILE A 3 18.10 19.70 -31.49
CA ILE A 3 17.29 19.53 -32.70
C ILE A 3 16.81 20.90 -33.17
N ASP A 4 17.07 21.23 -34.44
CA ASP A 4 16.57 22.44 -35.10
C ASP A 4 15.06 22.27 -35.38
N LYS A 5 14.24 22.76 -34.41
CA LYS A 5 12.77 22.59 -34.44
C LYS A 5 12.10 23.26 -35.65
N ASP A 6 12.77 24.23 -36.28
CA ASP A 6 12.20 24.97 -37.42
C ASP A 6 12.21 24.16 -38.74
N LYS A 7 13.14 23.22 -38.85
CA LYS A 7 13.25 22.34 -40.04
C LYS A 7 12.42 21.07 -39.95
N LEU A 8 11.76 20.81 -38.82
CA LEU A 8 10.95 19.63 -38.61
C LEU A 8 9.69 19.63 -39.48
N SER A 9 9.24 18.42 -39.84
CA SER A 9 7.95 18.22 -40.51
C SER A 9 6.79 18.72 -39.61
N PRO A 10 5.63 19.12 -40.17
CA PRO A 10 4.51 19.66 -39.41
C PRO A 10 4.07 18.72 -38.27
N MET A 11 4.10 17.43 -38.49
CA MET A 11 3.76 16.42 -37.49
C MET A 11 4.78 16.40 -36.34
N MET A 12 6.07 16.48 -36.64
CA MET A 12 7.12 16.50 -35.62
C MET A 12 7.15 17.82 -34.85
N LYS A 13 6.80 18.92 -35.47
CA LYS A 13 6.57 20.21 -34.78
C LYS A 13 5.45 20.07 -33.75
N ARG A 14 4.33 19.44 -34.12
CA ARG A 14 3.23 19.19 -33.20
C ARG A 14 3.63 18.23 -32.07
N TYR A 15 4.43 17.19 -32.39
CA TYR A 15 4.99 16.29 -31.36
C TYR A 15 5.78 17.08 -30.31
N PHE A 16 6.70 17.93 -30.72
CA PHE A 16 7.51 18.73 -29.78
C PHE A 16 6.68 19.76 -29.01
N GLN A 17 5.70 20.41 -29.63
CA GLN A 17 4.79 21.33 -28.95
C GLN A 17 4.09 20.62 -27.76
N ILE A 18 3.71 19.36 -27.93
CA ILE A 18 3.11 18.55 -26.87
C ILE A 18 4.18 18.08 -25.90
N LYS A 19 5.30 17.54 -26.38
CA LYS A 19 6.39 17.01 -25.55
C LYS A 19 6.99 18.07 -24.62
N ASP A 20 7.15 19.30 -25.07
CA ASP A 20 7.68 20.41 -24.26
C ASP A 20 6.82 20.69 -23.01
N ASN A 21 5.52 20.34 -23.02
CA ASN A 21 4.65 20.45 -21.86
C ASN A 21 4.76 19.24 -20.90
N TYR A 22 5.39 18.14 -21.34
CA TYR A 22 5.55 16.90 -20.58
C TYR A 22 6.99 16.37 -20.67
N PRO A 23 8.00 17.17 -20.29
CA PRO A 23 9.41 16.82 -20.47
C PRO A 23 9.78 15.52 -19.74
N ASP A 24 9.23 15.27 -18.58
CA ASP A 24 9.53 14.13 -17.70
C ASP A 24 8.71 12.86 -18.01
N CYS A 25 7.87 12.88 -19.06
CA CYS A 25 7.03 11.77 -19.46
C CYS A 25 7.48 11.18 -20.78
N LEU A 26 7.42 9.86 -20.94
CA LEU A 26 7.47 9.24 -22.26
C LEU A 26 6.19 9.52 -23.01
N LEU A 27 6.25 10.17 -24.16
CA LEU A 27 5.07 10.57 -24.93
C LEU A 27 4.63 9.45 -25.87
N PHE A 28 3.50 8.82 -25.59
CA PHE A 28 2.83 7.85 -26.43
C PHE A 28 1.93 8.59 -27.42
N PHE A 29 2.46 8.83 -28.60
CA PHE A 29 1.80 9.66 -29.60
C PHE A 29 0.98 8.81 -30.57
N ARG A 30 -0.35 8.95 -30.57
CA ARG A 30 -1.25 8.14 -31.39
C ARG A 30 -1.11 8.42 -32.87
N LEU A 31 -0.80 7.40 -33.66
CA LEU A 31 -0.75 7.45 -35.12
C LEU A 31 -1.41 6.18 -35.69
N GLY A 32 -2.66 6.34 -36.15
CA GLY A 32 -3.47 5.21 -36.61
C GLY A 32 -3.65 4.17 -35.49
N ASP A 33 -3.25 2.92 -35.75
CA ASP A 33 -3.37 1.80 -34.81
C ASP A 33 -2.21 1.63 -33.83
N PHE A 34 -1.25 2.59 -33.82
CA PHE A 34 -0.08 2.53 -32.97
C PHE A 34 0.03 3.78 -32.10
N TYR A 35 0.65 3.60 -30.92
CA TYR A 35 1.33 4.65 -30.20
C TYR A 35 2.79 4.62 -30.58
N GLU A 36 3.27 5.71 -31.19
CA GLU A 36 4.65 5.86 -31.60
C GLU A 36 5.38 6.83 -30.65
N MET A 37 6.61 6.48 -30.32
CA MET A 37 7.52 7.29 -29.53
C MET A 37 8.68 7.71 -30.43
N PHE A 38 9.22 8.92 -30.20
CA PHE A 38 10.26 9.49 -31.06
C PHE A 38 11.43 9.97 -30.21
N PHE A 39 12.61 10.10 -30.86
CA PHE A 39 13.85 10.64 -30.31
C PHE A 39 14.27 9.93 -29.00
N ASP A 40 14.57 10.69 -27.95
CA ASP A 40 15.03 10.15 -26.66
C ASP A 40 14.00 9.24 -26.00
N ASP A 41 12.70 9.53 -26.18
CA ASP A 41 11.61 8.68 -25.70
C ASP A 41 11.64 7.31 -26.38
N ALA A 42 11.90 7.27 -27.70
CA ALA A 42 12.00 6.02 -28.44
C ALA A 42 13.20 5.18 -28.00
N VAL A 43 14.35 5.80 -27.80
CA VAL A 43 15.56 5.12 -27.32
C VAL A 43 15.34 4.52 -25.94
N THR A 44 14.72 5.30 -25.03
CA THR A 44 14.40 4.84 -23.68
C THR A 44 13.38 3.70 -23.69
N ALA A 45 12.27 3.88 -24.41
CA ALA A 45 11.21 2.89 -24.49
C ALA A 45 11.69 1.60 -25.18
N SER A 46 12.44 1.69 -26.26
CA SER A 46 13.03 0.53 -26.96
C SER A 46 13.88 -0.32 -26.01
N ARG A 47 14.72 0.31 -25.18
CA ARG A 47 15.58 -0.38 -24.21
C ARG A 47 14.77 -1.06 -23.08
N VAL A 48 13.77 -0.37 -22.53
CA VAL A 48 12.99 -0.87 -21.38
C VAL A 48 11.98 -1.94 -21.79
N LEU A 49 11.37 -1.75 -22.95
CA LEU A 49 10.30 -2.61 -23.46
C LEU A 49 10.80 -3.73 -24.38
N ASP A 50 12.09 -3.71 -24.73
CA ASP A 50 12.69 -4.64 -25.71
C ASP A 50 12.01 -4.54 -27.08
N LEU A 51 11.83 -3.28 -27.56
CA LEU A 51 11.24 -3.00 -28.86
C LEU A 51 12.31 -2.71 -29.90
N THR A 52 12.03 -3.07 -31.15
CA THR A 52 12.89 -2.71 -32.27
C THR A 52 12.88 -1.19 -32.48
N LEU A 53 14.08 -0.59 -32.42
CA LEU A 53 14.27 0.82 -32.76
C LEU A 53 14.36 0.95 -34.27
N THR A 54 13.49 1.77 -34.86
CA THR A 54 13.46 2.08 -36.29
C THR A 54 13.69 3.57 -36.51
N GLY A 55 13.61 4.05 -37.73
CA GLY A 55 13.76 5.46 -38.04
C GLY A 55 12.63 6.00 -38.90
N ARG A 56 12.09 7.19 -38.56
CA ARG A 56 11.05 7.89 -39.29
C ARG A 56 11.60 9.19 -39.89
N ASP A 57 11.16 9.53 -41.10
CA ASP A 57 11.49 10.81 -41.72
C ASP A 57 10.86 11.95 -40.89
N CYS A 58 11.67 12.90 -40.46
CA CYS A 58 11.29 14.01 -39.61
C CYS A 58 11.50 15.39 -40.27
N GLY A 59 11.97 15.43 -41.51
CA GLY A 59 12.33 16.67 -42.22
C GLY A 59 13.78 17.13 -41.99
N LEU A 60 14.57 16.34 -41.27
CA LEU A 60 16.04 16.51 -41.11
C LEU A 60 16.76 15.51 -42.00
N GLU A 61 18.08 15.69 -42.18
CA GLU A 61 18.92 14.74 -42.93
C GLU A 61 18.96 13.35 -42.29
N GLU A 62 18.96 13.33 -40.96
CA GLU A 62 18.87 12.08 -40.19
C GLU A 62 17.42 11.73 -39.81
N ARG A 63 17.11 10.45 -39.91
CA ARG A 63 15.81 9.96 -39.49
C ARG A 63 15.67 10.02 -37.95
N ALA A 64 14.52 10.47 -37.47
CA ALA A 64 14.21 10.41 -36.04
C ALA A 64 14.13 8.95 -35.55
N PRO A 65 14.89 8.56 -34.52
CA PRO A 65 14.67 7.28 -33.85
C PRO A 65 13.19 7.12 -33.47
N MET A 66 12.62 5.95 -33.72
CA MET A 66 11.21 5.66 -33.49
C MET A 66 11.04 4.22 -33.03
N CYS A 67 10.15 4.00 -32.06
CA CYS A 67 9.55 2.71 -31.79
C CYS A 67 8.06 2.88 -31.54
N GLY A 68 7.29 1.81 -31.65
CA GLY A 68 5.84 1.89 -31.49
C GLY A 68 5.24 0.61 -30.93
N VAL A 69 4.08 0.77 -30.30
CA VAL A 69 3.28 -0.33 -29.74
C VAL A 69 1.85 -0.28 -30.27
N PRO A 70 1.20 -1.43 -30.51
CA PRO A 70 -0.20 -1.44 -30.91
C PRO A 70 -1.08 -0.84 -29.80
N TYR A 71 -2.03 0.04 -30.16
CA TYR A 71 -2.87 0.73 -29.18
C TYR A 71 -3.72 -0.22 -28.32
N HIS A 72 -4.16 -1.31 -28.89
CA HIS A 72 -5.02 -2.30 -28.21
C HIS A 72 -4.25 -3.16 -27.18
N ALA A 73 -2.92 -3.14 -27.20
CA ALA A 73 -2.06 -3.88 -26.29
C ALA A 73 -1.22 -2.96 -25.38
N VAL A 74 -1.52 -1.66 -25.37
CA VAL A 74 -0.70 -0.62 -24.73
C VAL A 74 -0.55 -0.81 -23.22
N ASP A 75 -1.55 -1.34 -22.52
CA ASP A 75 -1.57 -1.47 -21.06
C ASP A 75 -0.40 -2.31 -20.53
N ASN A 76 -0.04 -3.40 -21.21
CA ASN A 76 1.11 -4.22 -20.84
C ASN A 76 2.46 -3.47 -20.97
N TYR A 77 2.57 -2.60 -21.95
CA TYR A 77 3.77 -1.78 -22.15
C TYR A 77 3.85 -0.65 -21.13
N ILE A 78 2.72 0.01 -20.86
CA ILE A 78 2.62 1.03 -19.81
C ILE A 78 2.99 0.43 -18.46
N ARG A 79 2.48 -0.75 -18.11
CA ARG A 79 2.84 -1.47 -16.89
C ARG A 79 4.34 -1.61 -16.73
N ARG A 80 5.04 -2.14 -17.74
CA ARG A 80 6.50 -2.33 -17.70
C ARG A 80 7.25 -1.01 -17.51
N LEU A 81 6.81 0.08 -18.15
CA LEU A 81 7.40 1.41 -17.98
C LEU A 81 7.22 1.95 -16.57
N ILE A 82 6.01 1.83 -16.02
CA ILE A 82 5.68 2.28 -14.66
C ILE A 82 6.46 1.48 -13.62
N GLU A 83 6.57 0.16 -13.76
CA GLU A 83 7.37 -0.70 -12.89
C GLU A 83 8.85 -0.28 -12.88
N ASN A 84 9.35 0.28 -14.00
CA ASN A 84 10.69 0.85 -14.11
C ASN A 84 10.78 2.34 -13.71
N GLY A 85 9.71 2.93 -13.16
CA GLY A 85 9.69 4.28 -12.63
C GLY A 85 9.50 5.40 -13.67
N TYR A 86 9.09 5.07 -14.89
CA TYR A 86 8.77 6.06 -15.93
C TYR A 86 7.32 6.51 -15.86
N ARG A 87 7.07 7.75 -16.29
CA ARG A 87 5.74 8.33 -16.45
C ARG A 87 5.39 8.34 -17.94
N VAL A 88 4.15 8.08 -18.28
CA VAL A 88 3.69 7.96 -19.66
C VAL A 88 2.59 8.98 -19.93
N ALA A 89 2.80 9.87 -20.90
CA ALA A 89 1.78 10.79 -21.39
C ALA A 89 1.08 10.17 -22.61
N ILE A 90 -0.21 9.92 -22.50
CA ILE A 90 -1.01 9.32 -23.56
C ILE A 90 -1.63 10.45 -24.41
N CYS A 91 -1.19 10.54 -25.65
CA CYS A 91 -1.66 11.53 -26.62
C CYS A 91 -2.59 10.88 -27.64
N GLU A 92 -3.84 11.30 -27.66
CA GLU A 92 -4.90 10.78 -28.54
C GLU A 92 -5.22 11.73 -29.69
N GLN A 93 -5.86 11.20 -30.72
CA GLN A 93 -6.44 11.94 -31.81
C GLN A 93 -7.82 12.47 -31.35
N LEU A 94 -8.01 13.79 -31.35
CA LEU A 94 -9.24 14.44 -30.90
C LEU A 94 -10.23 14.67 -32.04
N SER A 95 -9.78 14.66 -33.29
CA SER A 95 -10.61 14.82 -34.47
C SER A 95 -10.59 13.55 -35.34
N ASP A 96 -11.72 13.26 -36.00
CA ASP A 96 -11.78 12.09 -36.89
C ASP A 96 -10.90 12.30 -38.13
N PRO A 97 -9.95 11.37 -38.40
CA PRO A 97 -9.11 11.46 -39.61
C PRO A 97 -9.87 11.50 -40.92
N ALA A 98 -11.06 10.91 -40.97
CA ALA A 98 -11.92 10.88 -42.19
C ALA A 98 -12.58 12.22 -42.51
N THR A 99 -12.78 13.08 -41.49
CA THR A 99 -13.47 14.38 -41.67
C THR A 99 -12.53 15.57 -41.62
N SER A 100 -11.26 15.39 -41.20
CA SER A 100 -10.31 16.45 -41.00
C SER A 100 -9.61 16.87 -42.30
N LYS A 101 -9.75 18.12 -42.73
CA LYS A 101 -8.99 18.74 -43.81
C LYS A 101 -7.65 19.26 -43.25
N GLY A 102 -6.63 18.36 -43.12
CA GLY A 102 -5.30 18.74 -42.64
C GLY A 102 -4.74 17.81 -41.56
N LEU A 103 -3.87 18.35 -40.69
CA LEU A 103 -3.33 17.60 -39.54
C LEU A 103 -4.45 17.33 -38.53
N VAL A 104 -4.63 16.06 -38.21
CA VAL A 104 -5.56 15.63 -37.13
C VAL A 104 -5.11 16.28 -35.81
N ASP A 105 -6.03 16.90 -35.10
CA ASP A 105 -5.73 17.49 -33.80
C ASP A 105 -5.44 16.41 -32.77
N ARG A 106 -4.39 16.66 -31.93
CA ARG A 106 -3.91 15.72 -30.93
C ARG A 106 -3.56 16.47 -29.66
N ASP A 107 -3.94 15.90 -28.53
CA ASP A 107 -3.49 16.37 -27.21
C ASP A 107 -3.34 15.21 -26.24
N VAL A 108 -2.59 15.46 -25.16
CA VAL A 108 -2.48 14.52 -24.07
C VAL A 108 -3.81 14.45 -23.33
N VAL A 109 -4.41 13.28 -23.32
CA VAL A 109 -5.67 13.01 -22.61
C VAL A 109 -5.45 12.56 -21.18
N ARG A 110 -4.27 12.01 -20.88
CA ARG A 110 -3.94 11.49 -19.56
C ARG A 110 -2.42 11.31 -19.42
N VAL A 111 -1.93 11.50 -18.18
CA VAL A 111 -0.60 11.05 -17.76
C VAL A 111 -0.77 9.90 -16.79
N VAL A 112 -0.10 8.77 -17.07
CA VAL A 112 -0.08 7.59 -16.22
C VAL A 112 1.25 7.53 -15.48
N SER A 113 1.17 7.41 -14.17
CA SER A 113 2.32 7.26 -13.26
C SER A 113 2.03 6.16 -12.25
N SER A 114 3.01 5.77 -11.44
CA SER A 114 2.83 4.69 -10.45
C SER A 114 1.68 4.92 -9.47
N GLY A 115 1.40 6.18 -9.11
CA GLY A 115 0.31 6.54 -8.20
C GLY A 115 -1.03 6.83 -8.89
N THR A 116 -1.05 6.91 -10.24
CA THR A 116 -2.26 7.28 -10.99
C THR A 116 -2.82 6.15 -11.87
N VAL A 117 -2.36 4.94 -11.68
CA VAL A 117 -2.86 3.73 -12.37
C VAL A 117 -4.27 3.40 -11.92
N MET A 118 -5.14 3.06 -12.87
CA MET A 118 -6.52 2.62 -12.63
C MET A 118 -6.86 1.27 -13.32
N GLU A 119 -5.98 0.79 -14.18
CA GLU A 119 -6.12 -0.44 -14.95
C GLU A 119 -6.00 -1.67 -14.03
N GLU A 120 -6.99 -2.57 -14.09
CA GLU A 120 -7.02 -3.79 -13.26
C GLU A 120 -5.80 -4.68 -13.49
N ASP A 121 -5.39 -4.82 -14.75
CA ASP A 121 -4.27 -5.68 -15.14
C ASP A 121 -2.92 -5.20 -14.56
N ILE A 122 -2.83 -3.94 -14.11
CA ILE A 122 -1.63 -3.35 -13.54
C ILE A 122 -1.68 -3.36 -12.01
N LEU A 123 -2.85 -3.19 -11.42
CA LEU A 123 -3.05 -3.08 -9.98
C LEU A 123 -3.08 -4.45 -9.30
N ASP A 124 -2.41 -4.60 -8.16
CA ASP A 124 -2.62 -5.73 -7.27
C ASP A 124 -4.01 -5.60 -6.61
N GLU A 125 -4.85 -6.61 -6.75
CA GLU A 125 -6.23 -6.59 -6.25
C GLU A 125 -6.31 -6.36 -4.74
N LYS A 126 -5.37 -6.91 -3.98
CA LYS A 126 -5.36 -6.90 -2.51
C LYS A 126 -4.52 -5.77 -1.91
N LYS A 127 -3.99 -4.86 -2.74
CA LYS A 127 -3.20 -3.70 -2.29
C LYS A 127 -3.84 -2.40 -2.76
N SER A 128 -3.80 -1.38 -1.89
CA SER A 128 -4.11 -0.01 -2.27
C SER A 128 -2.95 0.60 -3.04
N ASN A 129 -3.25 1.50 -3.96
CA ASN A 129 -2.27 2.21 -4.79
C ASN A 129 -2.27 3.70 -4.46
N TYR A 130 -1.56 4.06 -3.38
CA TYR A 130 -1.60 5.44 -2.90
C TYR A 130 -0.67 6.37 -3.67
N LEU A 131 -1.24 7.48 -4.12
CA LEU A 131 -0.53 8.71 -4.48
C LEU A 131 -0.54 9.63 -3.27
N CYS A 132 0.64 10.12 -2.89
CA CYS A 132 0.82 10.94 -1.70
C CYS A 132 1.34 12.34 -2.07
N SER A 133 0.81 13.37 -1.41
CA SER A 133 1.30 14.75 -1.48
C SER A 133 1.78 15.20 -0.12
N ILE A 134 2.98 15.78 -0.06
CA ILE A 134 3.60 16.27 1.16
C ILE A 134 3.90 17.75 1.03
N PHE A 135 3.41 18.52 1.99
CA PHE A 135 3.80 19.91 2.20
C PHE A 135 4.60 20.02 3.49
N SER A 136 5.82 20.52 3.41
CA SER A 136 6.65 20.76 4.60
C SER A 136 6.97 22.24 4.74
N ASN A 137 6.83 22.73 5.96
CA ASN A 137 7.28 24.04 6.41
C ASN A 137 8.43 23.85 7.44
N ALA A 138 8.82 24.88 8.20
CA ALA A 138 9.96 24.83 9.11
C ALA A 138 9.92 23.65 10.09
N ASN A 139 8.89 23.53 10.92
CA ASN A 139 8.72 22.50 11.96
C ASN A 139 7.37 21.79 11.87
N SER A 140 6.75 21.80 10.69
CA SER A 140 5.47 21.16 10.46
C SER A 140 5.43 20.47 9.10
N PHE A 141 4.55 19.50 8.97
CA PHE A 141 4.17 18.95 7.69
C PHE A 141 2.68 18.72 7.60
N GLY A 142 2.17 18.81 6.39
CA GLY A 142 0.89 18.27 5.99
C GLY A 142 1.12 17.14 5.00
N ILE A 143 0.36 16.09 5.10
CA ILE A 143 0.38 14.97 4.17
C ILE A 143 -1.06 14.65 3.77
N ALA A 144 -1.26 14.41 2.48
CA ALA A 144 -2.52 13.93 1.93
C ALA A 144 -2.24 12.78 0.98
N TRP A 145 -3.08 11.75 1.00
CA TRP A 145 -2.94 10.62 0.09
C TRP A 145 -4.29 10.15 -0.42
N THR A 146 -4.26 9.58 -1.58
CA THR A 146 -5.45 9.04 -2.24
C THR A 146 -5.13 7.78 -3.03
N ASP A 147 -6.06 6.85 -3.04
CA ASP A 147 -6.11 5.80 -4.05
C ASP A 147 -7.22 6.16 -5.05
N ILE A 148 -6.81 6.60 -6.25
CA ILE A 148 -7.75 7.06 -7.28
C ILE A 148 -8.66 5.92 -7.74
N SER A 149 -8.19 4.67 -7.65
CA SER A 149 -8.98 3.51 -8.08
C SER A 149 -10.15 3.21 -7.15
N THR A 150 -10.03 3.55 -5.85
CA THR A 150 -11.06 3.31 -4.83
C THR A 150 -11.81 4.57 -4.41
N GLY A 151 -11.23 5.75 -4.64
CA GLY A 151 -11.77 7.03 -4.20
C GLY A 151 -11.49 7.37 -2.73
N GLU A 152 -10.60 6.64 -2.07
CA GLU A 152 -10.11 6.96 -0.73
C GLU A 152 -9.27 8.24 -0.77
N PHE A 153 -9.50 9.18 0.16
CA PHE A 153 -8.73 10.41 0.28
C PHE A 153 -8.62 10.82 1.75
N ASP A 154 -7.43 10.71 2.27
CA ASP A 154 -7.11 11.04 3.65
C ASP A 154 -6.11 12.21 3.73
N ALA A 155 -6.17 12.97 4.82
CA ALA A 155 -5.25 14.07 5.11
C ALA A 155 -4.86 14.07 6.59
N TYR A 156 -3.64 14.53 6.85
CA TYR A 156 -3.08 14.62 8.19
C TYR A 156 -2.14 15.81 8.29
N GLU A 157 -2.05 16.42 9.47
CA GLU A 157 -1.14 17.52 9.79
C GLU A 157 -0.45 17.28 11.12
N TYR A 158 0.82 17.62 11.20
CA TYR A 158 1.57 17.57 12.43
C TYR A 158 2.55 18.74 12.55
N THR A 159 2.68 19.24 13.79
CA THR A 159 3.65 20.28 14.16
C THR A 159 4.37 19.85 15.42
N GLY A 160 5.70 19.79 15.35
CA GLY A 160 6.56 19.38 16.46
C GLY A 160 7.98 19.16 16.00
N GLU A 161 8.91 19.00 16.94
CA GLU A 161 10.33 18.79 16.64
C GLU A 161 10.58 17.42 15.98
N ASP A 162 9.73 16.42 16.27
CA ASP A 162 9.76 15.06 15.76
C ASP A 162 9.04 14.89 14.40
N TYR A 163 8.70 15.98 13.72
CA TYR A 163 7.85 15.95 12.52
C TYR A 163 8.40 15.04 11.39
N LEU A 164 9.72 14.93 11.24
CA LEU A 164 10.32 14.09 10.20
C LEU A 164 10.16 12.59 10.49
N GLU A 165 10.33 12.19 11.75
CA GLU A 165 10.12 10.80 12.16
C GLU A 165 8.64 10.40 12.01
N ARG A 166 7.76 11.27 12.48
CA ARG A 166 6.32 11.04 12.37
C ARG A 166 5.86 10.91 10.92
N LEU A 167 6.39 11.77 10.04
CA LEU A 167 6.16 11.66 8.60
C LEU A 167 6.68 10.32 8.05
N SER A 168 7.88 9.92 8.44
CA SER A 168 8.46 8.63 8.05
C SER A 168 7.58 7.45 8.45
N ASN A 169 7.04 7.47 9.67
CA ASN A 169 6.18 6.41 10.19
C ASN A 169 4.84 6.34 9.42
N ILE A 170 4.26 7.48 9.06
CA ILE A 170 3.07 7.55 8.22
C ILE A 170 3.37 7.02 6.81
N LEU A 171 4.45 7.48 6.18
CA LEU A 171 4.87 6.99 4.86
C LEU A 171 5.10 5.47 4.86
N GLY A 172 5.66 4.94 5.94
CA GLY A 172 5.81 3.49 6.12
C GLY A 172 4.49 2.74 6.21
N SER A 173 3.46 3.34 6.85
CA SER A 173 2.13 2.71 6.99
C SER A 173 1.35 2.70 5.68
N ILE A 174 1.37 3.79 4.93
CA ILE A 174 0.63 3.90 3.66
C ILE A 174 1.41 3.31 2.49
N ALA A 175 2.74 3.24 2.59
CA ALA A 175 3.64 2.72 1.55
C ALA A 175 3.28 3.23 0.14
N PRO A 176 3.33 4.57 -0.09
CA PRO A 176 2.80 5.17 -1.30
C PRO A 176 3.56 4.71 -2.54
N SER A 177 2.86 4.54 -3.66
CA SER A 177 3.45 4.21 -4.95
C SER A 177 4.13 5.41 -5.59
N GLU A 178 3.67 6.62 -5.27
CA GLU A 178 4.20 7.88 -5.79
C GLU A 178 4.06 8.98 -4.73
N ILE A 179 5.08 9.86 -4.65
CA ILE A 179 5.08 11.00 -3.74
C ILE A 179 5.33 12.27 -4.54
N ILE A 180 4.45 13.25 -4.40
CA ILE A 180 4.69 14.62 -4.83
C ILE A 180 4.95 15.50 -3.61
N CYS A 181 5.78 16.54 -3.74
CA CYS A 181 6.11 17.37 -2.61
C CYS A 181 6.47 18.82 -3.06
N ASN A 182 6.44 19.75 -2.10
CA ASN A 182 6.97 21.08 -2.32
C ASN A 182 8.51 21.09 -2.29
N GLU A 183 9.13 22.14 -2.81
CA GLU A 183 10.59 22.28 -2.92
C GLU A 183 11.27 22.21 -1.55
N ASN A 184 10.65 22.82 -0.53
CA ASN A 184 11.17 22.82 0.83
C ASN A 184 11.27 21.41 1.44
N PHE A 185 10.34 20.52 1.13
CA PHE A 185 10.43 19.11 1.55
C PHE A 185 11.55 18.37 0.85
N LEU A 186 11.72 18.56 -0.46
CA LEU A 186 12.74 17.84 -1.24
C LEU A 186 14.15 18.06 -0.67
N SER A 187 14.45 19.27 -0.19
CA SER A 187 15.73 19.59 0.46
C SER A 187 15.98 18.82 1.76
N LYS A 188 14.90 18.40 2.45
CA LYS A 188 14.94 17.62 3.70
C LYS A 188 14.76 16.12 3.48
N TYR A 189 14.36 15.73 2.28
CA TYR A 189 13.99 14.36 1.94
C TYR A 189 15.09 13.33 2.17
N GLN A 190 16.36 13.71 2.04
CA GLN A 190 17.48 12.80 2.30
C GLN A 190 17.47 12.23 3.73
N LYS A 191 16.99 13.00 4.72
CA LYS A 191 16.85 12.54 6.10
C LYS A 191 15.67 11.57 6.26
N VAL A 192 14.58 11.78 5.52
CA VAL A 192 13.39 10.90 5.52
C VAL A 192 13.63 9.66 4.68
N ARG A 193 14.42 9.77 3.62
CA ARG A 193 14.76 8.69 2.69
C ARG A 193 15.37 7.46 3.37
N TYR A 194 16.13 7.67 4.42
CA TYR A 194 16.68 6.57 5.24
C TYR A 194 15.59 5.62 5.75
N PHE A 195 14.39 6.14 5.98
CA PHE A 195 13.25 5.39 6.49
C PHE A 195 12.28 4.91 5.39
N VAL A 196 12.41 5.42 4.16
CA VAL A 196 11.55 5.09 3.01
C VAL A 196 12.37 4.32 1.99
N THR A 197 12.17 3.02 1.94
CA THR A 197 12.98 2.03 1.19
C THR A 197 13.00 2.16 -0.34
N ASN A 198 12.39 3.20 -0.94
CA ASN A 198 12.28 3.29 -2.40
C ASN A 198 12.60 4.70 -2.94
N GLU A 199 13.84 4.86 -3.37
CA GLU A 199 14.51 6.11 -3.74
C GLU A 199 13.91 6.91 -4.91
N LYS A 200 13.14 6.28 -5.80
CA LYS A 200 12.73 6.87 -7.09
C LYS A 200 11.30 7.45 -7.10
N ARG A 201 10.61 7.52 -5.96
CA ARG A 201 9.17 7.79 -5.92
C ARG A 201 8.77 9.23 -5.60
N ALA A 202 9.69 10.04 -5.06
CA ALA A 202 9.39 11.43 -4.70
C ALA A 202 9.89 12.41 -5.76
N HIS A 203 9.03 13.34 -6.18
CA HIS A 203 9.39 14.42 -7.07
C HIS A 203 8.74 15.74 -6.64
N CYS A 204 9.41 16.83 -6.96
CA CYS A 204 8.92 18.15 -6.68
C CYS A 204 7.76 18.50 -7.63
N TYR A 205 6.72 19.09 -7.06
CA TYR A 205 5.61 19.66 -7.82
C TYR A 205 5.51 21.16 -7.60
N HIS A 206 4.84 21.87 -8.47
CA HIS A 206 4.80 23.34 -8.50
C HIS A 206 4.36 23.96 -7.19
N ASP A 207 5.18 24.85 -6.59
CA ASP A 207 4.93 25.45 -5.28
C ASP A 207 3.64 26.27 -5.21
N PHE A 208 3.14 26.82 -6.33
CA PHE A 208 1.88 27.54 -6.34
C PHE A 208 0.69 26.66 -5.92
N ALA A 209 0.77 25.35 -6.17
CA ALA A 209 -0.28 24.39 -5.81
C ALA A 209 -0.38 24.19 -4.29
N TYR A 210 0.70 24.47 -3.57
CA TYR A 210 0.79 24.38 -2.11
C TYR A 210 0.49 25.69 -1.39
N ASN A 211 0.00 26.72 -2.09
CA ASN A 211 -0.44 27.96 -1.45
C ASN A 211 -1.82 27.76 -0.80
N VAL A 212 -1.96 28.16 0.47
CA VAL A 212 -3.20 27.95 1.28
C VAL A 212 -4.44 28.44 0.56
N SER A 213 -4.43 29.65 -0.02
CA SER A 213 -5.60 30.23 -0.68
C SER A 213 -5.97 29.48 -1.98
N THR A 214 -4.96 29.06 -2.76
CA THR A 214 -5.14 28.28 -3.98
C THR A 214 -5.66 26.89 -3.63
N ALA A 215 -5.04 26.24 -2.66
CA ALA A 215 -5.42 24.92 -2.17
C ALA A 215 -6.86 24.89 -1.62
N THR A 216 -7.22 25.86 -0.78
CA THR A 216 -8.59 26.00 -0.26
C THR A 216 -9.61 26.11 -1.37
N ARG A 217 -9.41 27.02 -2.32
CA ARG A 217 -10.31 27.19 -3.47
C ARG A 217 -10.43 25.90 -4.29
N LYS A 218 -9.31 25.19 -4.49
CA LYS A 218 -9.30 23.92 -5.22
C LYS A 218 -10.11 22.84 -4.50
N ILE A 219 -9.95 22.70 -3.18
CA ILE A 219 -10.71 21.74 -2.37
C ILE A 219 -12.20 22.06 -2.43
N LEU A 220 -12.59 23.31 -2.14
CA LEU A 220 -14.01 23.72 -2.18
C LEU A 220 -14.65 23.47 -3.53
N SER A 221 -13.94 23.78 -4.61
CA SER A 221 -14.41 23.55 -5.98
C SER A 221 -14.51 22.06 -6.33
N ALA A 222 -13.52 21.25 -5.98
CA ALA A 222 -13.47 19.82 -6.29
C ALA A 222 -14.60 19.03 -5.62
N PHE A 223 -14.86 19.35 -4.35
CA PHE A 223 -15.90 18.67 -3.55
C PHE A 223 -17.26 19.38 -3.55
N LYS A 224 -17.36 20.54 -4.21
CA LYS A 224 -18.59 21.36 -4.29
C LYS A 224 -19.15 21.70 -2.90
N VAL A 225 -18.29 22.04 -1.96
CA VAL A 225 -18.65 22.45 -0.58
C VAL A 225 -18.34 23.92 -0.35
N ASN A 226 -19.03 24.54 0.60
CA ASN A 226 -18.88 25.96 0.92
C ASN A 226 -17.88 26.24 2.06
N SER A 227 -17.54 25.22 2.86
CA SER A 227 -16.65 25.33 4.02
C SER A 227 -15.77 24.08 4.14
N LEU A 228 -14.53 24.28 4.62
CA LEU A 228 -13.60 23.20 4.96
C LEU A 228 -13.96 22.47 6.26
N GLU A 229 -14.88 23.02 7.06
CA GLU A 229 -15.38 22.41 8.29
C GLU A 229 -15.98 21.02 8.06
N VAL A 230 -16.61 20.82 6.89
CA VAL A 230 -17.18 19.51 6.49
C VAL A 230 -16.13 18.39 6.53
N PHE A 231 -14.85 18.74 6.35
CA PHE A 231 -13.72 17.83 6.35
C PHE A 231 -12.82 17.96 7.57
N GLU A 232 -13.22 18.76 8.59
CA GLU A 232 -12.41 19.06 9.78
C GLU A 232 -11.03 19.68 9.44
N LEU A 233 -10.92 20.35 8.29
CA LEU A 233 -9.69 20.96 7.79
C LEU A 233 -9.56 22.44 8.18
N GLN A 234 -10.51 23.03 8.92
CA GLN A 234 -10.40 24.41 9.37
C GLN A 234 -9.13 24.57 10.21
N ASP A 235 -8.35 25.62 9.93
CA ASP A 235 -7.07 25.92 10.60
C ASP A 235 -5.95 24.87 10.41
N LYS A 236 -6.14 23.91 9.52
CA LYS A 236 -5.13 22.88 9.17
C LYS A 236 -4.36 23.25 7.90
N ASN A 237 -3.60 24.33 7.97
CA ASN A 237 -2.98 24.95 6.81
C ASN A 237 -2.05 23.99 6.05
N SER A 238 -1.25 23.19 6.74
CA SER A 238 -0.33 22.25 6.10
C SER A 238 -1.06 21.10 5.41
N ALA A 239 -2.12 20.57 6.04
CA ALA A 239 -2.98 19.55 5.44
C ALA A 239 -3.75 20.09 4.23
N ILE A 240 -4.26 21.32 4.30
CA ILE A 240 -4.91 22.02 3.18
C ILE A 240 -3.94 22.14 2.00
N CYS A 241 -2.69 22.60 2.25
CA CYS A 241 -1.68 22.71 1.20
C CYS A 241 -1.38 21.35 0.55
N ALA A 242 -1.20 20.30 1.35
CA ALA A 242 -0.94 18.97 0.84
C ALA A 242 -2.12 18.43 0.01
N ALA A 243 -3.35 18.56 0.52
CA ALA A 243 -4.56 18.10 -0.19
C ALA A 243 -4.82 18.91 -1.48
N GLY A 244 -4.59 20.23 -1.44
CA GLY A 244 -4.71 21.09 -2.62
C GLY A 244 -3.69 20.76 -3.69
N GLY A 245 -2.43 20.55 -3.30
CA GLY A 245 -1.36 20.10 -4.20
C GLY A 245 -1.68 18.77 -4.86
N LEU A 246 -2.23 17.81 -4.09
CA LEU A 246 -2.67 16.51 -4.60
C LEU A 246 -3.79 16.64 -5.63
N LEU A 247 -4.81 17.44 -5.34
CA LEU A 247 -5.93 17.69 -6.26
C LEU A 247 -5.49 18.43 -7.53
N GLU A 248 -4.54 19.36 -7.43
CA GLU A 248 -4.02 20.05 -8.61
C GLU A 248 -3.23 19.09 -9.50
N TYR A 249 -2.37 18.27 -8.92
CA TYR A 249 -1.62 17.25 -9.64
C TYR A 249 -2.56 16.26 -10.36
N LEU A 250 -3.59 15.79 -9.67
CA LEU A 250 -4.58 14.90 -10.26
C LEU A 250 -5.36 15.57 -11.40
N ALA A 251 -5.74 16.83 -11.24
CA ALA A 251 -6.44 17.56 -12.29
C ALA A 251 -5.59 17.72 -13.56
N GLN A 252 -4.29 17.98 -13.41
CA GLN A 252 -3.36 18.11 -14.53
C GLN A 252 -3.04 16.77 -15.20
N THR A 253 -2.89 15.72 -14.42
CA THR A 253 -2.51 14.38 -14.93
C THR A 253 -3.68 13.62 -15.51
N GLN A 254 -4.86 13.71 -14.88
CA GLN A 254 -6.02 12.93 -15.31
C GLN A 254 -6.89 13.67 -16.33
N LYS A 255 -6.86 15.01 -16.38
CA LYS A 255 -7.63 15.87 -17.31
C LYS A 255 -9.15 15.54 -17.41
N ARG A 256 -9.69 14.83 -16.43
CA ARG A 256 -11.08 14.40 -16.33
C ARG A 256 -11.66 14.70 -14.95
N SER A 257 -12.94 14.52 -14.80
CA SER A 257 -13.59 14.66 -13.50
C SER A 257 -13.06 13.65 -12.49
N LEU A 258 -12.82 14.09 -11.25
CA LEU A 258 -12.43 13.28 -10.12
C LEU A 258 -13.63 12.93 -9.24
N GLY A 259 -14.76 12.63 -9.86
CA GLY A 259 -16.04 12.39 -9.20
C GLY A 259 -16.05 11.22 -8.20
N GLN A 260 -15.07 10.31 -8.28
CA GLN A 260 -14.87 9.26 -7.29
C GLN A 260 -14.39 9.78 -5.93
N LEU A 261 -13.73 10.93 -5.89
CA LEU A 261 -13.31 11.57 -4.63
C LEU A 261 -14.51 12.35 -4.08
N THR A 262 -15.20 11.81 -3.10
CA THR A 262 -16.42 12.41 -2.54
C THR A 262 -16.22 13.11 -1.22
N LYS A 263 -15.13 12.78 -0.50
CA LYS A 263 -14.79 13.38 0.80
C LYS A 263 -13.29 13.32 1.06
N ILE A 264 -12.83 14.19 1.94
CA ILE A 264 -11.51 14.10 2.59
C ILE A 264 -11.75 13.65 4.03
N SER A 265 -11.02 12.65 4.50
CA SER A 265 -11.03 12.23 5.90
C SER A 265 -9.79 12.80 6.60
N PHE A 266 -9.98 13.70 7.55
CA PHE A 266 -8.88 14.20 8.36
C PHE A 266 -8.57 13.24 9.51
N LEU A 267 -7.31 12.82 9.62
CA LEU A 267 -6.86 11.92 10.67
C LEU A 267 -6.34 12.71 11.87
N HIS A 268 -6.80 12.34 13.06
CA HIS A 268 -6.33 12.93 14.31
C HIS A 268 -5.24 12.09 14.96
N ASP A 269 -4.30 12.72 15.64
CA ASP A 269 -3.17 12.09 16.32
C ASP A 269 -3.52 10.91 17.24
N LYS A 270 -4.68 11.02 17.90
CA LYS A 270 -5.14 10.01 18.88
C LYS A 270 -6.08 8.98 18.30
N SER A 271 -6.29 8.96 16.99
CA SER A 271 -7.21 8.00 16.37
C SER A 271 -6.60 6.59 16.28
N PHE A 272 -5.29 6.53 16.05
CA PHE A 272 -4.60 5.26 15.78
C PHE A 272 -3.33 5.14 16.62
N MET A 273 -3.03 3.89 17.01
CA MET A 273 -1.76 3.51 17.61
C MET A 273 -0.62 3.76 16.61
N MET A 274 0.40 4.46 17.04
CA MET A 274 1.57 4.72 16.19
C MET A 274 2.50 3.51 16.20
N LEU A 275 2.83 3.06 15.00
CA LEU A 275 3.80 2.00 14.74
C LEU A 275 4.94 2.56 13.91
N ASP A 276 6.17 2.41 14.37
CA ASP A 276 7.34 2.77 13.57
C ASP A 276 7.66 1.70 12.51
N ASN A 277 8.52 2.03 11.57
CA ASN A 277 8.89 1.12 10.49
C ASN A 277 9.65 -0.11 11.00
N ALA A 278 10.45 0.05 12.07
CA ALA A 278 11.15 -1.05 12.71
C ALA A 278 10.15 -2.03 13.33
N THR A 279 9.17 -1.53 14.06
CA THR A 279 8.11 -2.34 14.69
C THR A 279 7.29 -3.11 13.66
N ARG A 280 6.84 -2.47 12.56
CA ARG A 280 6.12 -3.15 11.48
C ARG A 280 6.92 -4.32 10.91
N ARG A 281 8.21 -4.09 10.65
CA ARG A 281 9.14 -5.10 10.13
C ARG A 281 9.41 -6.21 11.15
N ASN A 282 9.72 -5.84 12.39
CA ASN A 282 10.11 -6.79 13.45
C ASN A 282 8.94 -7.68 13.89
N LEU A 283 7.71 -7.18 13.86
CA LEU A 283 6.49 -7.95 14.14
C LEU A 283 5.94 -8.67 12.91
N GLU A 284 6.53 -8.46 11.73
CA GLU A 284 6.10 -9.08 10.47
C GLU A 284 4.60 -8.93 10.23
N LEU A 285 4.09 -7.71 10.35
CA LEU A 285 2.64 -7.45 10.35
C LEU A 285 1.99 -7.82 9.02
N THR A 286 2.53 -7.36 7.89
CA THR A 286 1.96 -7.55 6.55
C THR A 286 2.82 -8.41 5.63
N GLN A 287 4.12 -8.52 5.92
CA GLN A 287 5.07 -9.33 5.16
C GLN A 287 6.22 -9.78 6.05
N ARG A 288 6.86 -10.88 5.69
CA ARG A 288 8.05 -11.38 6.39
C ARG A 288 9.25 -10.48 6.16
N ALA A 289 10.03 -10.25 7.22
CA ALA A 289 11.25 -9.42 7.14
C ALA A 289 12.32 -10.03 6.22
N ARG A 290 12.41 -11.37 6.14
CA ARG A 290 13.47 -12.10 5.41
C ARG A 290 13.33 -12.02 3.88
N ASP A 291 12.13 -12.16 3.34
CA ASP A 291 11.90 -12.35 1.91
C ASP A 291 10.75 -11.49 1.34
N GLY A 292 10.17 -10.62 2.16
CA GLY A 292 9.08 -9.74 1.75
C GLY A 292 7.77 -10.46 1.40
N LYS A 293 7.68 -11.78 1.61
CA LYS A 293 6.47 -12.54 1.29
C LYS A 293 5.38 -12.30 2.32
N ARG A 294 4.14 -12.28 1.86
CA ARG A 294 2.97 -12.18 2.72
C ARG A 294 2.79 -13.41 3.62
N GLN A 295 3.04 -14.61 3.08
CA GLN A 295 2.89 -15.87 3.83
C GLN A 295 3.84 -15.91 5.03
N GLY A 296 3.32 -16.20 6.22
CA GLY A 296 4.06 -16.18 7.49
C GLY A 296 4.05 -14.82 8.19
N SER A 297 3.26 -13.84 7.72
CA SER A 297 2.97 -12.58 8.42
C SER A 297 1.66 -12.68 9.22
N LEU A 298 1.42 -11.72 10.13
CA LEU A 298 0.14 -11.60 10.85
C LEU A 298 -1.03 -11.48 9.88
N LEU A 299 -0.91 -10.65 8.84
CA LEU A 299 -1.92 -10.50 7.80
C LEU A 299 -2.28 -11.84 7.14
N SER A 300 -1.30 -12.73 6.92
CA SER A 300 -1.58 -14.04 6.29
C SER A 300 -2.43 -14.96 7.17
N VAL A 301 -2.36 -14.80 8.48
CA VAL A 301 -3.18 -15.55 9.44
C VAL A 301 -4.60 -15.00 9.51
N LEU A 302 -4.73 -13.67 9.60
CA LEU A 302 -6.01 -12.99 9.82
C LEU A 302 -6.84 -12.85 8.55
N ASP A 303 -6.22 -12.82 7.36
CA ASP A 303 -6.93 -12.60 6.11
C ASP A 303 -7.54 -13.89 5.56
N LYS A 304 -8.82 -14.05 5.84
CA LYS A 304 -9.74 -15.01 5.24
C LYS A 304 -10.90 -14.29 4.55
N THR A 305 -10.67 -13.05 4.12
CA THR A 305 -11.66 -12.27 3.39
C THR A 305 -11.98 -12.90 2.05
N ALA A 306 -13.23 -12.79 1.65
CA ALA A 306 -13.71 -13.30 0.37
C ALA A 306 -13.52 -12.26 -0.76
N THR A 307 -13.45 -10.98 -0.43
CA THR A 307 -13.38 -9.87 -1.39
C THR A 307 -12.03 -9.15 -1.35
N ALA A 308 -11.63 -8.57 -2.47
CA ALA A 308 -10.42 -7.75 -2.56
C ALA A 308 -10.52 -6.48 -1.68
N MET A 309 -11.71 -5.85 -1.63
CA MET A 309 -11.99 -4.69 -0.76
C MET A 309 -11.81 -5.05 0.72
N GLY A 310 -12.31 -6.20 1.15
CA GLY A 310 -12.12 -6.70 2.52
C GLY A 310 -10.65 -6.90 2.85
N ALA A 311 -9.86 -7.49 1.93
CA ALA A 311 -8.43 -7.70 2.12
C ALA A 311 -7.67 -6.36 2.29
N ARG A 312 -7.98 -5.34 1.48
CA ARG A 312 -7.40 -3.98 1.61
C ARG A 312 -7.78 -3.34 2.94
N THR A 313 -9.05 -3.43 3.32
CA THR A 313 -9.55 -2.89 4.60
C THR A 313 -8.91 -3.58 5.79
N LEU A 314 -8.76 -4.91 5.79
CA LEU A 314 -8.09 -5.63 6.87
C LEU A 314 -6.63 -5.24 7.00
N LYS A 315 -5.91 -5.12 5.87
CA LYS A 315 -4.53 -4.64 5.88
C LYS A 315 -4.43 -3.25 6.51
N ARG A 316 -5.32 -2.32 6.15
CA ARG A 316 -5.39 -0.98 6.74
C ARG A 316 -5.67 -1.04 8.25
N TRP A 317 -6.56 -1.90 8.74
CA TRP A 317 -6.81 -2.07 10.16
C TRP A 317 -5.60 -2.58 10.95
N ILE A 318 -4.76 -3.43 10.33
CA ILE A 318 -3.51 -3.90 10.93
C ILE A 318 -2.46 -2.78 10.97
N GLU A 319 -2.36 -1.99 9.91
CA GLU A 319 -1.39 -0.88 9.81
C GLU A 319 -1.79 0.34 10.67
N GLN A 320 -3.09 0.48 10.97
CA GLN A 320 -3.67 1.59 11.72
C GLN A 320 -4.57 1.06 12.85
N PRO A 321 -4.01 0.42 13.91
CA PRO A 321 -4.79 -0.07 15.04
C PRO A 321 -5.44 1.10 15.80
N LEU A 322 -6.64 0.90 16.30
CA LEU A 322 -7.42 1.94 16.98
C LEU A 322 -6.87 2.26 18.39
N GLN A 323 -6.98 3.50 18.82
CA GLN A 323 -6.72 3.92 20.21
C GLN A 323 -7.99 4.19 21.03
N ASP A 324 -9.15 4.34 20.38
CA ASP A 324 -10.39 4.59 21.06
C ASP A 324 -11.05 3.29 21.52
N ALA A 325 -11.20 3.15 22.84
CA ALA A 325 -11.78 1.96 23.48
C ALA A 325 -13.19 1.65 22.97
N ASP A 326 -14.01 2.68 22.73
CA ASP A 326 -15.41 2.48 22.32
C ASP A 326 -15.45 1.92 20.89
N SER A 327 -14.60 2.43 20.00
CA SER A 327 -14.48 1.93 18.62
C SER A 327 -13.91 0.51 18.57
N ILE A 328 -12.93 0.19 19.43
CA ILE A 328 -12.37 -1.15 19.57
C ILE A 328 -13.46 -2.12 20.04
N ASN A 329 -14.19 -1.79 21.11
CA ASN A 329 -15.23 -2.65 21.65
C ASN A 329 -16.39 -2.86 20.65
N LYS A 330 -16.78 -1.86 19.86
CA LYS A 330 -17.75 -2.03 18.77
C LYS A 330 -17.31 -3.09 17.75
N ARG A 331 -16.03 -3.16 17.42
CA ARG A 331 -15.49 -4.21 16.53
C ARG A 331 -15.48 -5.57 17.23
N LEU A 332 -15.04 -5.64 18.50
CA LEU A 332 -15.02 -6.87 19.29
C LEU A 332 -16.45 -7.44 19.46
N ASP A 333 -17.44 -6.60 19.76
CA ASP A 333 -18.83 -7.01 19.86
C ASP A 333 -19.39 -7.51 18.52
N ALA A 334 -18.95 -6.91 17.41
CA ALA A 334 -19.35 -7.35 16.08
C ALA A 334 -18.74 -8.72 15.73
N VAL A 335 -17.48 -8.94 16.08
CA VAL A 335 -16.81 -10.24 15.90
C VAL A 335 -17.51 -11.31 16.75
N GLU A 336 -17.82 -11.01 18.03
CA GLU A 336 -18.54 -11.93 18.92
C GLU A 336 -19.92 -12.30 18.38
N ASP A 337 -20.69 -11.31 17.92
CA ASP A 337 -22.01 -11.50 17.32
C ASP A 337 -21.93 -12.45 16.11
N LEU A 338 -20.98 -12.24 15.21
CA LEU A 338 -20.74 -13.09 14.04
C LEU A 338 -20.22 -14.48 14.43
N MET A 339 -19.47 -14.64 15.52
CA MET A 339 -19.00 -15.94 16.02
C MET A 339 -20.14 -16.82 16.54
N SER A 340 -21.22 -16.22 17.04
CA SER A 340 -22.34 -16.93 17.66
C SER A 340 -23.02 -17.93 16.73
N SER A 341 -23.00 -17.70 15.41
CA SER A 341 -23.68 -18.55 14.44
C SER A 341 -22.77 -18.98 13.30
N LYS A 342 -22.42 -20.27 13.26
CA LYS A 342 -21.67 -20.88 12.16
C LYS A 342 -22.42 -20.76 10.83
N ALA A 343 -23.72 -21.05 10.84
CA ALA A 343 -24.56 -20.98 9.64
C ALA A 343 -24.62 -19.55 9.05
N LEU A 344 -24.63 -18.52 9.91
CA LEU A 344 -24.59 -17.13 9.44
C LEU A 344 -23.29 -16.83 8.70
N ARG A 345 -22.13 -17.21 9.27
CA ARG A 345 -20.82 -16.97 8.63
C ARG A 345 -20.68 -17.70 7.31
N GLU A 346 -21.12 -18.97 7.22
CA GLU A 346 -21.08 -19.77 5.98
C GLU A 346 -21.95 -19.12 4.90
N ARG A 347 -23.21 -18.76 5.23
CA ARG A 347 -24.11 -18.11 4.26
C ARG A 347 -23.63 -16.70 3.83
N LEU A 348 -23.01 -15.94 4.74
CA LEU A 348 -22.35 -14.68 4.37
C LEU A 348 -21.17 -14.92 3.42
N GLY A 349 -20.34 -15.94 3.69
CA GLY A 349 -19.27 -16.36 2.80
C GLY A 349 -19.76 -16.72 1.40
N GLU A 350 -20.87 -17.49 1.29
CA GLU A 350 -21.52 -17.81 0.01
C GLU A 350 -22.01 -16.55 -0.71
N ALA A 351 -22.67 -15.62 0.01
CA ALA A 351 -23.15 -14.38 -0.58
C ALA A 351 -22.01 -13.49 -1.10
N PHE A 352 -20.85 -13.49 -0.44
CA PHE A 352 -19.68 -12.73 -0.88
C PHE A 352 -19.07 -13.23 -2.20
N TYR A 353 -19.31 -14.46 -2.65
CA TYR A 353 -18.85 -14.92 -3.96
C TYR A 353 -19.39 -14.09 -5.13
N SER A 354 -20.59 -13.53 -4.97
CA SER A 354 -21.21 -12.65 -5.98
C SER A 354 -20.77 -11.19 -5.83
N VAL A 355 -20.14 -10.82 -4.72
CA VAL A 355 -19.67 -9.46 -4.47
C VAL A 355 -18.36 -9.20 -5.20
N ARG A 356 -18.39 -8.26 -6.14
CA ARG A 356 -17.22 -7.82 -6.90
C ARG A 356 -16.52 -6.65 -6.20
N ASP A 357 -15.37 -6.25 -6.71
CA ASP A 357 -14.62 -5.10 -6.18
C ASP A 357 -15.35 -3.77 -6.47
N LEU A 358 -16.40 -3.52 -5.70
CA LEU A 358 -17.26 -2.36 -5.89
C LEU A 358 -16.53 -1.02 -5.68
N GLU A 359 -15.46 -0.98 -4.87
CA GLU A 359 -14.63 0.22 -4.72
C GLU A 359 -14.00 0.61 -6.05
N ARG A 360 -13.30 -0.32 -6.71
CA ARG A 360 -12.64 -0.07 -8.01
C ARG A 360 -13.63 0.09 -9.15
N LEU A 361 -14.74 -0.62 -9.12
CA LEU A 361 -15.84 -0.43 -10.07
C LEU A 361 -16.41 1.00 -10.00
N ASN A 362 -16.63 1.52 -8.80
CA ASN A 362 -17.07 2.89 -8.58
C ASN A 362 -16.03 3.92 -9.07
N GLY A 363 -14.75 3.65 -8.87
CA GLY A 363 -13.67 4.48 -9.40
C GLY A 363 -13.71 4.59 -10.92
N ARG A 364 -13.81 3.45 -11.63
CA ARG A 364 -13.92 3.42 -13.10
C ARG A 364 -15.20 4.08 -13.61
N LEU A 365 -16.31 3.86 -12.92
CA LEU A 365 -17.60 4.47 -13.25
C LEU A 365 -17.52 6.00 -13.20
N ALA A 366 -17.02 6.55 -12.09
CA ALA A 366 -16.90 7.99 -11.88
C ALA A 366 -15.87 8.64 -12.81
N TYR A 367 -14.79 7.92 -13.14
CA TYR A 367 -13.79 8.36 -14.12
C TYR A 367 -14.29 8.29 -15.57
N GLY A 368 -15.38 7.55 -15.83
CA GLY A 368 -16.03 7.45 -17.14
C GLY A 368 -15.47 6.36 -18.07
N ASN A 369 -14.55 5.52 -17.61
CA ASN A 369 -13.96 4.41 -18.37
C ASN A 369 -14.57 3.04 -18.03
N ALA A 370 -15.67 3.00 -17.28
CA ALA A 370 -16.39 1.77 -17.01
C ALA A 370 -16.88 1.11 -18.31
N SER A 371 -16.68 -0.21 -18.39
CA SER A 371 -17.14 -1.06 -19.49
C SER A 371 -18.53 -1.67 -19.20
N PRO A 372 -19.22 -2.25 -20.19
CA PRO A 372 -20.46 -3.00 -19.96
C PRO A 372 -20.28 -4.16 -18.96
N LYS A 373 -19.10 -4.81 -18.94
CA LYS A 373 -18.74 -5.84 -17.97
C LYS A 373 -18.70 -5.28 -16.55
N ASP A 374 -18.21 -4.04 -16.37
CA ASP A 374 -18.16 -3.40 -15.06
C ASP A 374 -19.55 -3.12 -14.51
N LEU A 375 -20.48 -2.64 -15.35
CA LEU A 375 -21.86 -2.43 -14.95
C LEU A 375 -22.57 -3.75 -14.57
N LEU A 376 -22.27 -4.83 -15.28
CA LEU A 376 -22.77 -6.15 -14.93
C LEU A 376 -22.21 -6.62 -13.57
N SER A 377 -20.93 -6.37 -13.31
CA SER A 377 -20.29 -6.66 -12.03
C SER A 377 -20.90 -5.85 -10.87
N ILE A 378 -21.27 -4.59 -11.11
CA ILE A 378 -22.06 -3.79 -10.16
C ILE A 378 -23.42 -4.45 -9.91
N SER A 379 -24.11 -4.87 -10.97
CA SER A 379 -25.40 -5.56 -10.85
C SER A 379 -25.33 -6.85 -10.05
N ASP A 380 -24.31 -7.70 -10.29
CA ASP A 380 -24.07 -8.94 -9.54
C ASP A 380 -23.90 -8.65 -8.04
N THR A 381 -23.17 -7.58 -7.69
CA THR A 381 -22.99 -7.15 -6.31
C THR A 381 -24.30 -6.65 -5.69
N LEU A 382 -25.07 -5.84 -6.42
CA LEU A 382 -26.35 -5.33 -5.94
C LEU A 382 -27.38 -6.44 -5.71
N GLU A 383 -27.36 -7.48 -6.52
CA GLU A 383 -28.24 -8.66 -6.38
C GLU A 383 -27.98 -9.42 -5.07
N ALA A 384 -26.75 -9.43 -4.56
CA ALA A 384 -26.41 -10.09 -3.30
C ALA A 384 -26.83 -9.28 -2.06
N ILE A 385 -26.99 -7.94 -2.16
CA ILE A 385 -27.24 -7.06 -1.00
C ILE A 385 -28.52 -7.40 -0.25
N PRO A 386 -29.68 -7.63 -0.87
CA PRO A 386 -30.91 -7.99 -0.14
C PRO A 386 -30.74 -9.25 0.72
N GLN A 387 -30.09 -10.28 0.21
CA GLN A 387 -29.79 -11.50 0.94
C GLN A 387 -28.86 -11.22 2.14
N ILE A 388 -27.79 -10.43 1.94
CA ILE A 388 -26.89 -10.03 3.03
C ILE A 388 -27.65 -9.25 4.09
N LYS A 389 -28.49 -8.29 3.71
CA LYS A 389 -29.34 -7.52 4.65
C LYS A 389 -30.27 -8.41 5.46
N GLN A 390 -30.89 -9.41 4.84
CA GLN A 390 -31.74 -10.38 5.50
C GLN A 390 -30.95 -11.21 6.51
N LEU A 391 -29.73 -11.66 6.15
CA LEU A 391 -28.86 -12.42 7.06
C LEU A 391 -28.45 -11.60 8.28
N LEU A 392 -28.25 -10.28 8.11
CA LEU A 392 -27.87 -9.38 9.20
C LEU A 392 -29.06 -8.85 10.01
N SER A 393 -30.30 -9.18 9.68
CA SER A 393 -31.49 -8.67 10.37
C SER A 393 -31.56 -9.06 11.85
N GLY A 394 -31.00 -10.21 12.22
CA GLY A 394 -30.91 -10.72 13.59
C GLY A 394 -29.67 -10.25 14.37
N ALA A 395 -28.83 -9.38 13.83
CA ALA A 395 -27.62 -8.92 14.50
C ALA A 395 -27.92 -8.19 15.81
N THR A 396 -27.08 -8.42 16.82
CA THR A 396 -27.19 -7.81 18.14
C THR A 396 -26.27 -6.60 18.28
N SER A 397 -25.06 -6.67 17.71
CA SER A 397 -24.04 -5.65 17.82
C SER A 397 -24.41 -4.35 17.10
N GLN A 398 -24.00 -3.21 17.67
CA GLN A 398 -24.29 -1.88 17.09
C GLN A 398 -23.60 -1.69 15.72
N LEU A 399 -22.37 -2.21 15.57
CA LEU A 399 -21.61 -2.05 14.33
C LEU A 399 -22.24 -2.83 13.17
N VAL A 400 -22.65 -4.09 13.39
CA VAL A 400 -23.31 -4.90 12.36
C VAL A 400 -24.69 -4.32 12.00
N LYS A 401 -25.45 -3.80 12.97
CA LYS A 401 -26.69 -3.04 12.71
C LYS A 401 -26.42 -1.79 11.85
N GLY A 402 -25.34 -1.06 12.16
CA GLY A 402 -24.91 0.11 11.38
C GLY A 402 -24.56 -0.25 9.95
N ILE A 403 -23.82 -1.34 9.76
CA ILE A 403 -23.49 -1.88 8.43
C ILE A 403 -24.76 -2.25 7.66
N ASN A 404 -25.69 -2.98 8.30
CA ASN A 404 -26.95 -3.35 7.68
C ASN A 404 -27.79 -2.14 7.23
N LYS A 405 -27.81 -1.07 8.04
CA LYS A 405 -28.48 0.20 7.70
C LYS A 405 -27.79 0.94 6.54
N ALA A 406 -26.46 0.89 6.46
CA ALA A 406 -25.68 1.55 5.43
C ALA A 406 -25.81 0.86 4.05
N LEU A 407 -26.16 -0.41 4.02
CA LEU A 407 -26.39 -1.16 2.78
C LEU A 407 -27.67 -0.68 2.08
N ASN A 408 -27.54 -0.30 0.81
CA ASN A 408 -28.61 0.17 -0.06
C ASN A 408 -28.87 -0.87 -1.15
N SER A 409 -30.08 -1.43 -1.24
CA SER A 409 -30.42 -2.49 -2.19
C SER A 409 -30.38 -2.03 -3.64
N LEU A 410 -30.71 -0.74 -3.91
CA LEU A 410 -30.73 -0.17 -5.25
C LEU A 410 -31.45 -1.07 -6.29
N GLU A 411 -32.61 -1.62 -5.92
CA GLU A 411 -33.34 -2.64 -6.67
C GLU A 411 -33.66 -2.20 -8.10
N THR A 412 -34.06 -0.93 -8.28
CA THR A 412 -34.33 -0.38 -9.61
C THR A 412 -33.09 -0.35 -10.49
N VAL A 413 -31.96 0.05 -9.97
CA VAL A 413 -30.68 0.06 -10.70
C VAL A 413 -30.29 -1.36 -11.08
N CYS A 414 -30.34 -2.30 -10.14
CA CYS A 414 -30.04 -3.72 -10.36
C CYS A 414 -30.95 -4.31 -11.44
N ALA A 415 -32.26 -4.14 -11.33
CA ALA A 415 -33.23 -4.67 -12.29
C ALA A 415 -33.02 -4.09 -13.70
N THR A 416 -32.75 -2.78 -13.80
CA THR A 416 -32.49 -2.13 -15.10
C THR A 416 -31.21 -2.71 -15.73
N LEU A 417 -30.12 -2.85 -14.97
CA LEU A 417 -28.86 -3.42 -15.48
C LEU A 417 -29.05 -4.88 -15.95
N GLN A 418 -29.77 -5.69 -15.19
CA GLN A 418 -30.06 -7.09 -15.53
C GLN A 418 -30.97 -7.24 -16.77
N SER A 419 -31.89 -6.31 -16.95
CA SER A 419 -32.75 -6.32 -18.14
C SER A 419 -32.03 -5.81 -19.39
N ALA A 420 -31.09 -4.86 -19.23
CA ALA A 420 -30.41 -4.19 -20.32
C ALA A 420 -29.16 -4.96 -20.81
N LEU A 421 -28.39 -5.60 -19.94
CA LEU A 421 -27.09 -6.16 -20.29
C LEU A 421 -27.15 -7.69 -20.50
N ASP A 422 -26.53 -8.14 -21.58
CA ASP A 422 -26.39 -9.57 -21.89
C ASP A 422 -25.07 -10.12 -21.34
N ARG A 423 -25.15 -11.20 -20.53
CA ARG A 423 -23.99 -11.80 -19.85
C ARG A 423 -22.94 -12.37 -20.81
N GLU A 424 -23.36 -12.87 -21.96
CA GLU A 424 -22.43 -13.40 -22.97
C GLU A 424 -21.87 -12.27 -23.84
N GLY A 425 -22.70 -11.33 -24.26
CA GLY A 425 -22.34 -10.18 -25.12
C GLY A 425 -21.32 -9.24 -24.49
N VAL A 426 -21.34 -9.04 -23.16
CA VAL A 426 -20.38 -8.16 -22.48
C VAL A 426 -18.94 -8.61 -22.57
N ASN A 427 -18.65 -9.88 -22.84
CA ASN A 427 -17.28 -10.40 -23.00
C ASN A 427 -16.63 -9.95 -24.33
N SER A 428 -17.45 -9.60 -25.32
CA SER A 428 -17.01 -9.14 -26.64
C SER A 428 -17.53 -7.73 -26.97
N TYR A 429 -17.76 -6.90 -25.97
CA TYR A 429 -18.43 -5.59 -26.08
C TYR A 429 -17.81 -4.65 -27.13
N LYS A 430 -16.53 -4.77 -27.44
CA LYS A 430 -15.87 -3.97 -28.48
C LYS A 430 -16.46 -4.18 -29.88
N ASN A 431 -17.16 -5.30 -30.08
CA ASN A 431 -17.81 -5.65 -31.33
C ASN A 431 -19.33 -5.39 -31.31
N GLY A 432 -19.85 -4.78 -30.24
CA GLY A 432 -21.30 -4.62 -30.00
C GLY A 432 -21.95 -5.93 -29.51
N GLY A 433 -23.27 -5.90 -29.34
CA GLY A 433 -24.07 -7.06 -28.93
C GLY A 433 -24.18 -7.27 -27.43
N TYR A 434 -23.82 -6.29 -26.63
CA TYR A 434 -23.84 -6.35 -25.16
C TYR A 434 -25.16 -5.92 -24.53
N VAL A 435 -26.06 -5.29 -25.29
CA VAL A 435 -27.46 -5.02 -24.88
C VAL A 435 -28.30 -6.26 -25.12
N LYS A 436 -29.09 -6.66 -24.15
CA LYS A 436 -29.93 -7.86 -24.17
C LYS A 436 -31.08 -7.72 -25.20
N LYS A 437 -31.36 -8.81 -25.90
CA LYS A 437 -32.52 -8.86 -26.79
C LYS A 437 -33.82 -8.65 -25.99
N GLY A 438 -34.74 -7.82 -26.52
CA GLY A 438 -35.99 -7.44 -25.88
C GLY A 438 -35.91 -6.23 -24.95
N TYR A 439 -34.73 -5.58 -24.82
CA TYR A 439 -34.59 -4.35 -24.03
C TYR A 439 -35.04 -3.09 -24.82
N ASP A 440 -34.64 -3.01 -26.09
CA ASP A 440 -35.03 -1.90 -26.99
C ASP A 440 -35.50 -2.48 -28.33
N GLU A 441 -36.71 -2.20 -28.69
CA GLU A 441 -37.37 -2.73 -29.91
C GLU A 441 -36.67 -2.25 -31.19
N THR A 442 -36.21 -0.99 -31.21
CA THR A 442 -35.51 -0.41 -32.37
C THR A 442 -34.17 -1.09 -32.59
N LEU A 443 -33.44 -1.37 -31.51
CA LEU A 443 -32.17 -2.10 -31.59
C LEU A 443 -32.38 -3.53 -32.10
N ASP A 444 -33.40 -4.21 -31.62
CA ASP A 444 -33.74 -5.56 -32.07
C ASP A 444 -34.11 -5.59 -33.58
N GLN A 445 -34.90 -4.62 -34.06
CA GLN A 445 -35.20 -4.49 -35.50
C GLN A 445 -33.91 -4.30 -36.32
N MET A 446 -32.97 -3.44 -35.87
CA MET A 446 -31.70 -3.23 -36.55
C MET A 446 -30.83 -4.50 -36.59
N ARG A 447 -30.79 -5.27 -35.47
CA ARG A 447 -30.08 -6.55 -35.40
C ARG A 447 -30.75 -7.63 -36.30
N ASP A 448 -32.05 -7.66 -36.36
CA ASP A 448 -32.79 -8.61 -37.23
C ASP A 448 -32.53 -8.32 -38.72
N ILE A 449 -32.37 -7.06 -39.14
CA ILE A 449 -31.89 -6.70 -40.46
C ILE A 449 -30.51 -7.32 -40.75
N LYS A 450 -29.58 -7.20 -39.81
CA LYS A 450 -28.23 -7.80 -39.93
C LYS A 450 -28.27 -9.33 -39.97
N ASN A 451 -29.08 -9.97 -39.17
CA ASN A 451 -29.22 -11.42 -39.13
C ASN A 451 -29.86 -11.95 -40.41
N SER A 452 -30.90 -11.29 -40.91
CA SER A 452 -31.56 -11.59 -42.18
C SER A 452 -30.65 -11.35 -43.39
N ALA A 453 -29.60 -10.55 -43.26
CA ALA A 453 -28.67 -10.25 -44.34
C ALA A 453 -28.02 -11.51 -44.94
N LYS A 454 -27.68 -12.51 -44.10
CA LYS A 454 -27.10 -13.77 -44.56
C LYS A 454 -28.09 -14.57 -45.43
N GLU A 455 -29.35 -14.58 -45.07
CA GLU A 455 -30.40 -15.24 -45.83
C GLU A 455 -30.67 -14.49 -47.13
N TRP A 456 -30.69 -13.13 -47.09
CA TRP A 456 -30.83 -12.32 -48.28
C TRP A 456 -29.70 -12.50 -49.27
N LEU A 457 -28.46 -12.53 -48.79
CA LEU A 457 -27.28 -12.77 -49.62
C LEU A 457 -27.24 -14.19 -50.19
N ALA A 458 -27.66 -15.20 -49.43
CA ALA A 458 -27.79 -16.57 -49.92
C ALA A 458 -28.91 -16.70 -50.99
N ASN A 459 -30.03 -16.03 -50.76
CA ASN A 459 -31.14 -16.00 -51.73
C ASN A 459 -30.75 -15.25 -53.02
N LEU A 460 -30.01 -14.11 -52.86
CA LEU A 460 -29.45 -13.39 -54.01
C LEU A 460 -28.46 -14.30 -54.78
N GLU A 461 -27.57 -14.99 -54.10
CA GLU A 461 -26.61 -15.92 -54.71
C GLU A 461 -27.31 -17.05 -55.45
N ALA A 462 -28.35 -17.64 -54.87
CA ALA A 462 -29.14 -18.70 -55.50
C ALA A 462 -29.87 -18.22 -56.74
N ARG A 463 -30.54 -17.08 -56.66
CA ARG A 463 -31.24 -16.46 -57.76
C ARG A 463 -30.30 -16.06 -58.90
N GLU A 464 -29.19 -15.41 -58.60
CA GLU A 464 -28.19 -15.03 -59.59
C GLU A 464 -27.51 -16.24 -60.24
N ARG A 465 -27.31 -17.34 -59.54
CA ARG A 465 -26.86 -18.62 -60.13
C ARG A 465 -27.90 -19.22 -61.12
N GLU A 466 -29.17 -19.13 -60.80
CA GLU A 466 -30.22 -19.63 -61.64
C GLU A 466 -30.39 -18.79 -62.92
N GLU A 467 -30.43 -17.44 -62.74
CA GLU A 467 -30.59 -16.52 -63.85
C GLU A 467 -29.41 -16.48 -64.82
N THR A 468 -28.18 -16.59 -64.32
CA THR A 468 -26.97 -16.53 -65.12
C THR A 468 -26.51 -17.89 -65.65
N GLY A 469 -26.98 -18.95 -65.04
CA GLY A 469 -26.53 -20.34 -65.35
C GLY A 469 -25.07 -20.58 -64.89
N ILE A 470 -24.48 -19.71 -64.04
CA ILE A 470 -23.12 -19.79 -63.57
C ILE A 470 -23.07 -20.54 -62.22
N ARG A 471 -22.84 -21.82 -62.22
CA ARG A 471 -22.83 -22.67 -61.00
C ARG A 471 -21.75 -22.31 -60.01
N THR A 472 -20.68 -21.67 -60.42
CA THR A 472 -19.54 -21.30 -59.57
C THR A 472 -19.64 -19.90 -58.98
N LEU A 473 -20.70 -19.19 -59.25
CA LEU A 473 -20.97 -17.85 -58.74
C LEU A 473 -21.07 -17.89 -57.19
N LYS A 474 -20.39 -17.00 -56.52
CA LYS A 474 -20.41 -16.83 -55.05
C LYS A 474 -20.53 -15.36 -54.69
N VAL A 475 -21.34 -15.09 -53.68
CA VAL A 475 -21.37 -13.78 -53.06
C VAL A 475 -20.36 -13.79 -51.88
N GLY A 476 -19.44 -12.82 -51.83
CA GLY A 476 -18.43 -12.69 -50.80
C GLY A 476 -18.34 -11.26 -50.25
N TYR A 477 -17.60 -11.09 -49.16
CA TYR A 477 -17.31 -9.80 -48.54
C TYR A 477 -15.81 -9.55 -48.42
N ASN A 478 -15.40 -8.33 -48.70
CA ASN A 478 -14.02 -7.86 -48.47
C ASN A 478 -14.03 -6.48 -47.83
N LYS A 479 -13.22 -6.27 -46.80
CA LYS A 479 -13.17 -4.99 -46.08
C LYS A 479 -12.84 -3.78 -46.95
N VAL A 480 -12.14 -3.94 -48.09
CA VAL A 480 -11.73 -2.85 -48.96
C VAL A 480 -12.82 -2.56 -50.05
N PHE A 481 -13.48 -3.62 -50.57
CA PHE A 481 -14.39 -3.50 -51.71
C PHE A 481 -15.87 -3.75 -51.35
N GLY A 482 -16.15 -4.11 -50.09
CA GLY A 482 -17.51 -4.45 -49.64
C GLY A 482 -17.97 -5.83 -50.11
N TYR A 483 -19.26 -5.99 -50.32
CA TYR A 483 -19.85 -7.21 -50.88
C TYR A 483 -19.64 -7.25 -52.41
N TYR A 484 -19.35 -8.45 -52.89
CA TYR A 484 -19.12 -8.69 -54.31
C TYR A 484 -19.65 -10.05 -54.75
N ILE A 485 -19.93 -10.15 -56.06
CA ILE A 485 -20.21 -11.39 -56.75
C ILE A 485 -18.91 -11.88 -57.42
N GLU A 486 -18.41 -13.03 -57.05
CA GLU A 486 -17.22 -13.62 -57.68
C GLU A 486 -17.62 -14.64 -58.73
N VAL A 487 -17.10 -14.47 -59.94
CA VAL A 487 -17.31 -15.32 -61.12
C VAL A 487 -15.96 -15.82 -61.62
N SER A 488 -15.85 -17.12 -61.87
CA SER A 488 -14.62 -17.70 -62.40
C SER A 488 -14.39 -17.20 -63.84
N LYS A 489 -13.18 -17.00 -64.27
CA LYS A 489 -12.81 -16.53 -65.63
C LYS A 489 -13.41 -17.36 -66.73
N SER A 490 -13.63 -18.69 -66.56
CA SER A 490 -14.24 -19.58 -67.49
C SER A 490 -15.72 -19.24 -67.84
N PHE A 491 -16.33 -18.40 -67.06
CA PHE A 491 -17.73 -17.95 -67.23
C PHE A 491 -17.87 -16.45 -67.43
N ALA A 492 -16.76 -15.72 -67.71
CA ALA A 492 -16.78 -14.26 -67.87
C ALA A 492 -17.72 -13.81 -69.06
N ASP A 493 -17.82 -14.58 -70.09
CA ASP A 493 -18.69 -14.32 -71.27
C ASP A 493 -20.19 -14.48 -70.95
N LYS A 494 -20.54 -15.08 -69.83
CA LYS A 494 -21.94 -15.28 -69.40
C LYS A 494 -22.39 -14.24 -68.38
N VAL A 495 -21.55 -13.30 -68.05
CA VAL A 495 -21.85 -12.29 -67.06
C VAL A 495 -22.83 -11.28 -67.64
N PRO A 496 -24.00 -11.02 -67.00
CA PRO A 496 -24.97 -10.05 -67.51
C PRO A 496 -24.43 -8.62 -67.52
N TYR A 497 -24.95 -7.76 -68.44
CA TYR A 497 -24.55 -6.37 -68.58
C TYR A 497 -24.83 -5.53 -67.31
N ARG A 498 -25.74 -5.95 -66.44
CA ARG A 498 -26.04 -5.33 -65.14
C ARG A 498 -24.93 -5.49 -64.08
N TYR A 499 -23.92 -6.31 -64.34
CA TYR A 499 -22.80 -6.51 -63.43
C TYR A 499 -21.68 -5.49 -63.72
N GLU A 500 -21.43 -4.64 -62.75
CA GLU A 500 -20.27 -3.71 -62.78
C GLU A 500 -19.04 -4.36 -62.25
N ARG A 501 -17.96 -4.43 -63.05
CA ARG A 501 -16.69 -5.07 -62.65
C ARG A 501 -15.93 -4.18 -61.68
N LYS A 502 -15.58 -4.73 -60.48
CA LYS A 502 -14.82 -4.03 -59.45
C LYS A 502 -13.35 -4.49 -59.36
N GLN A 503 -13.07 -5.77 -59.58
CA GLN A 503 -11.72 -6.30 -59.45
C GLN A 503 -11.51 -7.53 -60.32
N THR A 504 -10.34 -7.63 -60.95
CA THR A 504 -9.86 -8.82 -61.67
C THR A 504 -8.88 -9.56 -60.83
N LEU A 505 -9.11 -10.86 -60.64
CA LEU A 505 -8.22 -11.81 -59.93
C LEU A 505 -7.55 -12.77 -60.90
N VAL A 506 -6.54 -13.54 -60.45
CA VAL A 506 -5.88 -14.54 -61.26
C VAL A 506 -6.87 -15.57 -61.80
N ASN A 507 -7.81 -16.03 -61.00
CA ASN A 507 -8.72 -17.14 -61.32
C ASN A 507 -10.19 -16.69 -61.46
N GLY A 508 -10.54 -15.41 -61.35
CA GLY A 508 -11.91 -14.96 -61.41
C GLY A 508 -12.02 -13.42 -61.50
N GLU A 509 -13.20 -12.94 -61.59
CA GLU A 509 -13.55 -11.50 -61.56
C GLU A 509 -14.62 -11.21 -60.51
N ARG A 510 -14.54 -10.07 -59.91
CA ARG A 510 -15.50 -9.61 -58.87
C ARG A 510 -16.36 -8.47 -59.44
N TYR A 511 -17.60 -8.64 -59.23
CA TYR A 511 -18.64 -7.74 -59.74
C TYR A 511 -19.51 -7.22 -58.62
N ILE A 512 -20.19 -6.12 -58.88
CA ILE A 512 -21.25 -5.59 -58.03
C ILE A 512 -22.50 -5.35 -58.88
N THR A 513 -23.68 -5.47 -58.28
CA THR A 513 -24.96 -5.10 -58.86
C THR A 513 -25.61 -4.00 -58.04
N ASP A 514 -26.50 -3.19 -58.65
CA ASP A 514 -27.20 -2.16 -57.88
C ASP A 514 -27.99 -2.74 -56.70
N GLU A 515 -28.56 -3.91 -56.85
CA GLU A 515 -29.28 -4.62 -55.80
C GLU A 515 -28.32 -5.01 -54.63
N LEU A 516 -27.14 -5.54 -54.95
CA LEU A 516 -26.13 -5.88 -53.94
C LEU A 516 -25.63 -4.63 -53.24
N LYS A 517 -25.44 -3.51 -53.96
CA LYS A 517 -25.04 -2.24 -53.37
C LYS A 517 -26.11 -1.66 -52.44
N GLN A 518 -27.38 -1.67 -52.82
CA GLN A 518 -28.50 -1.25 -51.94
C GLN A 518 -28.58 -2.14 -50.69
N LEU A 519 -28.38 -3.43 -50.83
CA LEU A 519 -28.35 -4.39 -49.74
C LEU A 519 -27.20 -4.12 -48.80
N GLU A 520 -26.00 -3.87 -49.33
CA GLU A 520 -24.83 -3.47 -48.59
C GLU A 520 -25.06 -2.19 -47.78
N GLU A 521 -25.59 -1.14 -48.42
CA GLU A 521 -25.91 0.13 -47.75
C GLU A 521 -26.88 -0.08 -46.57
N LYS A 522 -27.92 -0.92 -46.76
CA LYS A 522 -28.86 -1.27 -45.70
C LYS A 522 -28.21 -2.04 -44.56
N ILE A 523 -27.32 -3.00 -44.83
CA ILE A 523 -26.65 -3.79 -43.82
C ILE A 523 -25.69 -2.91 -43.02
N LEU A 524 -24.82 -2.15 -43.69
CA LEU A 524 -23.83 -1.28 -43.07
C LEU A 524 -24.48 -0.16 -42.24
N SER A 525 -25.53 0.46 -42.78
CA SER A 525 -26.27 1.48 -42.04
C SER A 525 -26.97 0.90 -40.80
N ALA A 526 -27.62 -0.27 -40.91
CA ALA A 526 -28.24 -0.93 -39.77
C ALA A 526 -27.18 -1.32 -38.69
N GLU A 527 -26.00 -1.81 -39.10
CA GLU A 527 -24.91 -2.16 -38.17
C GLU A 527 -24.37 -0.93 -37.47
N SER A 528 -24.06 0.15 -38.18
CA SER A 528 -23.60 1.42 -37.62
C SER A 528 -24.62 2.05 -36.68
N ASN A 529 -25.89 2.06 -37.04
CA ASN A 529 -26.95 2.60 -36.22
C ASN A 529 -27.22 1.74 -34.97
N ALA A 530 -27.14 0.42 -35.10
CA ALA A 530 -27.24 -0.50 -33.94
C ALA A 530 -26.12 -0.24 -32.92
N PHE A 531 -24.91 -0.06 -33.41
CA PHE A 531 -23.75 0.23 -32.55
C PHE A 531 -23.93 1.60 -31.84
N ALA A 532 -24.29 2.64 -32.58
CA ALA A 532 -24.57 3.97 -32.03
C ALA A 532 -25.69 3.96 -30.98
N LEU A 533 -26.73 3.16 -31.21
CA LEU A 533 -27.85 3.01 -30.26
C LEU A 533 -27.41 2.25 -29.00
N GLU A 534 -26.63 1.20 -29.15
CA GLU A 534 -26.04 0.48 -28.02
C GLU A 534 -25.17 1.41 -27.16
N ASP A 535 -24.32 2.23 -27.78
CA ASP A 535 -23.48 3.20 -27.06
C ASP A 535 -24.31 4.25 -26.31
N ARG A 536 -25.46 4.70 -26.91
CA ARG A 536 -26.36 5.61 -26.22
C ARG A 536 -27.03 4.96 -25.03
N ILE A 537 -27.57 3.75 -25.18
CA ILE A 537 -28.16 2.98 -24.07
C ILE A 537 -27.11 2.79 -22.96
N PHE A 538 -25.89 2.42 -23.32
CA PHE A 538 -24.81 2.26 -22.36
C PHE A 538 -24.46 3.56 -21.63
N ALA A 539 -24.43 4.69 -22.31
CA ALA A 539 -24.23 6.00 -21.70
C ALA A 539 -25.33 6.34 -20.68
N GLU A 540 -26.61 6.03 -21.00
CA GLU A 540 -27.72 6.19 -20.09
C GLU A 540 -27.59 5.29 -18.83
N LEU A 541 -27.20 4.03 -18.98
CA LEU A 541 -26.94 3.11 -17.88
C LEU A 541 -25.80 3.59 -17.00
N LYS A 542 -24.72 4.10 -17.58
CA LYS A 542 -23.61 4.72 -16.82
C LYS A 542 -24.08 5.92 -16.02
N SER A 543 -24.85 6.82 -16.64
CA SER A 543 -25.39 8.00 -15.95
C SER A 543 -26.25 7.61 -14.76
N MET A 544 -27.16 6.64 -14.91
CA MET A 544 -27.99 6.12 -13.83
C MET A 544 -27.15 5.58 -12.66
N CYS A 545 -26.08 4.86 -12.96
CA CYS A 545 -25.15 4.38 -11.92
C CYS A 545 -24.38 5.54 -11.25
N CYS A 546 -23.92 6.54 -12.01
CA CYS A 546 -23.25 7.73 -11.49
C CYS A 546 -24.16 8.55 -10.56
N ASP A 547 -25.44 8.67 -10.86
CA ASP A 547 -26.42 9.36 -9.99
C ASP A 547 -26.58 8.68 -8.63
N ASN A 548 -26.26 7.38 -8.55
CA ASN A 548 -26.29 6.60 -7.32
C ASN A 548 -24.90 6.32 -6.72
N LEU A 549 -23.85 7.00 -7.19
CA LEU A 549 -22.46 6.74 -6.81
C LEU A 549 -22.23 6.77 -5.31
N ALA A 550 -22.79 7.75 -4.59
CA ALA A 550 -22.64 7.85 -3.12
C ALA A 550 -23.22 6.62 -2.39
N LYS A 551 -24.34 6.07 -2.86
CA LYS A 551 -24.93 4.85 -2.29
C LYS A 551 -24.10 3.61 -2.64
N LEU A 552 -23.53 3.54 -3.84
CA LEU A 552 -22.61 2.47 -4.25
C LEU A 552 -21.32 2.50 -3.42
N GLN A 553 -20.77 3.68 -3.13
CA GLN A 553 -19.62 3.82 -2.24
C GLN A 553 -19.95 3.42 -0.80
N SER A 554 -21.13 3.81 -0.29
CA SER A 554 -21.61 3.34 1.03
C SER A 554 -21.70 1.81 1.10
N ASN A 555 -22.22 1.17 0.04
CA ASN A 555 -22.27 -0.28 -0.08
C ASN A 555 -20.87 -0.90 -0.06
N ALA A 556 -19.93 -0.35 -0.82
CA ALA A 556 -18.55 -0.83 -0.87
C ALA A 556 -17.88 -0.80 0.51
N GLN A 557 -18.01 0.31 1.24
CA GLN A 557 -17.47 0.47 2.60
C GLN A 557 -18.13 -0.49 3.60
N ALA A 558 -19.45 -0.66 3.52
CA ALA A 558 -20.19 -1.57 4.40
C ALA A 558 -19.83 -3.03 4.14
N LEU A 559 -19.73 -3.45 2.87
CA LEU A 559 -19.37 -4.82 2.48
C LEU A 559 -17.92 -5.15 2.84
N SER A 560 -16.99 -4.22 2.61
CA SER A 560 -15.58 -4.43 2.95
C SER A 560 -15.36 -4.57 4.46
N ALA A 561 -16.04 -3.73 5.27
CA ALA A 561 -16.00 -3.83 6.72
C ALA A 561 -16.64 -5.13 7.23
N LEU A 562 -17.77 -5.54 6.65
CA LEU A 562 -18.44 -6.80 6.99
C LEU A 562 -17.57 -8.02 6.68
N ASP A 563 -16.94 -8.05 5.52
CA ASP A 563 -16.04 -9.13 5.10
C ASP A 563 -14.82 -9.24 6.05
N CYS A 564 -14.26 -8.10 6.49
CA CYS A 564 -13.21 -8.08 7.52
C CYS A 564 -13.70 -8.70 8.82
N LEU A 565 -14.86 -8.30 9.31
CA LEU A 565 -15.42 -8.82 10.57
C LEU A 565 -15.72 -10.33 10.48
N VAL A 566 -16.24 -10.80 9.36
CA VAL A 566 -16.45 -12.24 9.08
C VAL A 566 -15.13 -13.00 9.05
N SER A 567 -14.09 -12.41 8.41
CA SER A 567 -12.74 -12.97 8.40
C SER A 567 -12.18 -13.14 9.81
N LEU A 568 -12.24 -12.08 10.63
CA LEU A 568 -11.79 -12.12 12.02
C LEU A 568 -12.59 -13.13 12.86
N ALA A 569 -13.89 -13.22 12.66
CA ALA A 569 -14.74 -14.21 13.34
C ALA A 569 -14.37 -15.65 12.96
N ASN A 570 -14.15 -15.93 11.67
CA ASN A 570 -13.76 -17.25 11.20
C ASN A 570 -12.39 -17.68 11.75
N VAL A 571 -11.40 -16.78 11.74
CA VAL A 571 -10.06 -17.02 12.29
C VAL A 571 -10.14 -17.27 13.81
N SER A 572 -10.95 -16.47 14.52
CA SER A 572 -11.12 -16.59 15.96
C SER A 572 -11.73 -17.94 16.36
N VAL A 573 -12.73 -18.40 15.63
CA VAL A 573 -13.34 -19.72 15.88
C VAL A 573 -12.36 -20.85 15.54
N ALA A 574 -11.69 -20.78 14.39
CA ALA A 574 -10.77 -21.83 13.93
C ALA A 574 -9.59 -22.03 14.88
N ASN A 575 -9.05 -20.94 15.45
CA ASN A 575 -7.87 -20.95 16.31
C ASN A 575 -8.19 -20.82 17.82
N LYS A 576 -9.47 -20.84 18.20
CA LYS A 576 -9.92 -20.72 19.60
C LYS A 576 -9.37 -19.44 20.27
N TYR A 577 -9.51 -18.31 19.61
CA TYR A 577 -9.16 -17.01 20.17
C TYR A 577 -10.27 -16.51 21.10
N VAL A 578 -9.89 -15.69 22.09
CA VAL A 578 -10.78 -15.14 23.09
C VAL A 578 -10.96 -13.64 22.96
N LYS A 579 -12.08 -13.12 23.40
CA LYS A 579 -12.36 -11.69 23.45
C LYS A 579 -11.47 -11.01 24.47
N PRO A 580 -10.59 -10.05 24.10
CA PRO A 580 -9.83 -9.29 25.07
C PRO A 580 -10.70 -8.25 25.78
N GLU A 581 -10.44 -8.00 27.06
CA GLU A 581 -11.01 -6.87 27.80
C GLU A 581 -10.14 -5.63 27.53
N ILE A 582 -10.72 -4.57 26.99
CA ILE A 582 -10.03 -3.31 26.72
C ILE A 582 -10.93 -2.12 27.10
N ASN A 583 -10.48 -1.28 28.02
CA ASN A 583 -11.17 -0.07 28.43
C ASN A 583 -10.21 0.94 29.09
N LYS A 584 -10.65 2.17 29.31
CA LYS A 584 -9.83 3.26 29.88
C LYS A 584 -9.39 3.01 31.35
N LYS A 585 -10.00 2.04 32.07
CA LYS A 585 -9.66 1.73 33.46
C LYS A 585 -8.57 0.66 33.55
N ILE A 586 -8.44 -0.19 32.53
CA ILE A 586 -7.39 -1.22 32.49
C ILE A 586 -6.07 -0.54 32.18
N LYS A 587 -5.10 -0.71 33.08
CA LYS A 587 -3.75 -0.17 32.95
C LYS A 587 -2.68 -1.23 32.89
N CYS A 588 -3.06 -2.50 32.79
CA CYS A 588 -2.15 -3.65 32.69
C CYS A 588 -2.27 -4.34 31.34
N VAL A 589 -1.24 -5.06 30.97
CA VAL A 589 -1.25 -6.10 29.94
C VAL A 589 -1.16 -7.42 30.68
N ASP A 590 -2.32 -8.08 30.87
CA ASP A 590 -2.47 -9.33 31.60
C ASP A 590 -3.00 -10.38 30.63
N ILE A 591 -2.16 -11.35 30.28
CA ILE A 591 -2.44 -12.38 29.28
C ILE A 591 -2.19 -13.74 29.93
N GLU A 592 -3.22 -14.58 30.03
CA GLU A 592 -3.11 -15.97 30.46
C GLU A 592 -2.99 -16.89 29.25
N GLU A 593 -2.02 -17.83 29.31
CA GLU A 593 -1.77 -18.83 28.28
C GLU A 593 -1.71 -18.24 26.85
N GLY A 594 -1.01 -17.12 26.70
CA GLY A 594 -0.84 -16.46 25.40
C GLY A 594 -0.05 -17.34 24.41
N ARG A 595 -0.44 -17.27 23.13
CA ARG A 595 0.18 -17.98 22.02
C ARG A 595 0.55 -17.03 20.89
N HIS A 596 1.59 -17.35 20.13
CA HIS A 596 2.00 -16.52 18.99
C HIS A 596 1.17 -16.89 17.74
N PRO A 597 0.30 -16.02 17.21
CA PRO A 597 -0.68 -16.38 16.19
C PRO A 597 -0.06 -16.92 14.89
N VAL A 598 1.14 -16.47 14.52
CA VAL A 598 1.82 -16.94 13.31
C VAL A 598 2.55 -18.25 13.59
N VAL A 599 3.32 -18.31 14.68
CA VAL A 599 4.15 -19.49 14.97
C VAL A 599 3.29 -20.71 15.28
N GLU A 600 2.17 -20.55 16.00
CA GLU A 600 1.25 -21.67 16.28
C GLU A 600 0.63 -22.29 15.02
N THR A 601 0.50 -21.52 13.92
CA THR A 601 -0.02 -22.04 12.66
C THR A 601 1.03 -22.78 11.83
N LEU A 602 2.32 -22.61 12.14
CA LEU A 602 3.43 -23.29 11.48
C LEU A 602 3.84 -24.59 12.17
N LEU A 603 3.45 -24.75 13.44
CA LEU A 603 3.71 -25.95 14.24
C LEU A 603 2.54 -26.92 14.18
N ASP A 604 2.80 -28.17 14.52
CA ASP A 604 1.74 -29.16 14.71
C ASP A 604 0.78 -28.71 15.82
N ARG A 605 -0.49 -29.07 15.71
CA ARG A 605 -1.53 -28.66 16.66
C ARG A 605 -1.17 -29.09 18.07
N GLY A 606 -1.06 -28.11 18.99
CA GLY A 606 -0.73 -28.34 20.38
C GLY A 606 0.78 -28.39 20.69
N ALA A 607 1.65 -28.21 19.70
CA ALA A 607 3.10 -28.18 19.92
C ALA A 607 3.57 -26.82 20.46
N TYR A 608 2.78 -25.75 20.33
CA TYR A 608 3.12 -24.43 20.88
C TYR A 608 2.92 -24.39 22.41
N VAL A 609 3.93 -23.95 23.14
CA VAL A 609 3.87 -23.80 24.61
C VAL A 609 3.33 -22.41 24.95
N PRO A 610 2.12 -22.31 25.53
CA PRO A 610 1.54 -21.03 25.91
C PRO A 610 2.23 -20.41 27.11
N ASN A 611 2.31 -19.08 27.16
CA ASN A 611 2.95 -18.33 28.21
C ASN A 611 2.06 -17.24 28.79
N ASP A 612 2.22 -17.01 30.11
CA ASP A 612 1.53 -15.95 30.81
C ASP A 612 2.36 -14.65 30.77
N THR A 613 1.68 -13.51 30.80
CA THR A 613 2.30 -12.19 30.84
C THR A 613 1.51 -11.26 31.73
N LEU A 614 2.21 -10.65 32.69
CA LEU A 614 1.63 -9.56 33.47
C LEU A 614 2.57 -8.36 33.42
N LEU A 615 2.12 -7.26 32.86
CA LEU A 615 2.77 -5.95 32.92
C LEU A 615 1.78 -4.94 33.49
N ASP A 616 2.09 -4.38 34.65
CA ASP A 616 1.22 -3.43 35.33
C ASP A 616 1.89 -2.04 35.49
N ASP A 617 1.23 -1.11 36.16
CA ASP A 617 1.77 0.23 36.42
C ASP A 617 2.52 0.32 37.78
N SER A 618 2.59 -0.79 38.53
CA SER A 618 3.14 -0.83 39.88
C SER A 618 4.40 -1.74 39.98
N ASP A 619 4.20 -2.97 40.38
CA ASP A 619 5.28 -3.88 40.79
C ASP A 619 5.96 -4.60 39.61
N ASN A 620 5.28 -4.76 38.48
CA ASN A 620 5.76 -5.52 37.33
C ASN A 620 5.62 -4.74 36.02
N ARG A 621 6.19 -3.56 35.99
CA ARG A 621 6.16 -2.69 34.79
C ARG A 621 7.17 -3.14 33.77
N THR A 622 8.31 -3.65 34.23
CA THR A 622 9.43 -4.08 33.40
C THR A 622 9.78 -5.53 33.71
N MET A 623 9.73 -6.38 32.70
CA MET A 623 10.17 -7.77 32.77
C MET A 623 11.56 -7.91 32.16
N ILE A 624 12.57 -8.22 32.94
CA ILE A 624 13.91 -8.60 32.46
C ILE A 624 13.90 -10.10 32.21
N ILE A 625 14.09 -10.51 30.96
CA ILE A 625 13.99 -11.90 30.54
C ILE A 625 15.36 -12.44 30.19
N THR A 626 15.86 -13.38 31.00
CA THR A 626 17.14 -14.03 30.80
C THR A 626 16.99 -15.47 30.28
N GLY A 627 18.01 -15.99 29.65
CA GLY A 627 18.07 -17.36 29.14
C GLY A 627 18.78 -17.47 27.80
N PRO A 628 19.02 -18.69 27.31
CA PRO A 628 19.77 -18.92 26.09
C PRO A 628 19.05 -18.41 24.84
N ASN A 629 19.82 -18.09 23.80
CA ASN A 629 19.30 -17.85 22.48
C ASN A 629 18.66 -19.15 21.95
N MET A 630 17.67 -19.12 21.13
CA MET A 630 16.82 -20.25 20.70
C MET A 630 15.80 -20.76 21.73
N ALA A 631 15.83 -20.31 22.97
CA ALA A 631 14.86 -20.73 23.99
C ALA A 631 13.46 -20.10 23.82
N GLY A 632 13.28 -19.18 22.86
CA GLY A 632 12.00 -18.58 22.52
C GLY A 632 11.73 -17.21 23.15
N LYS A 633 12.74 -16.52 23.74
CA LYS A 633 12.59 -15.16 24.31
C LYS A 633 11.97 -14.17 23.35
N SER A 634 12.59 -13.99 22.18
CA SER A 634 12.13 -13.04 21.15
C SER A 634 10.74 -13.41 20.62
N THR A 635 10.42 -14.69 20.47
CA THR A 635 9.09 -15.17 20.05
C THR A 635 8.04 -14.82 21.09
N TYR A 636 8.33 -15.00 22.38
CA TYR A 636 7.45 -14.62 23.48
C TYR A 636 7.19 -13.11 23.51
N MET A 637 8.22 -12.29 23.39
CA MET A 637 8.04 -10.83 23.39
C MET A 637 7.23 -10.34 22.18
N ARG A 638 7.51 -10.90 20.99
CA ARG A 638 6.68 -10.63 19.79
C ARG A 638 5.22 -11.05 19.99
N GLN A 639 4.98 -12.20 20.61
CA GLN A 639 3.64 -12.67 20.97
C GLN A 639 2.87 -11.62 21.77
N VAL A 640 3.46 -11.05 22.82
CA VAL A 640 2.81 -10.04 23.67
C VAL A 640 2.48 -8.78 22.86
N ALA A 641 3.43 -8.30 22.04
CA ALA A 641 3.22 -7.15 21.19
C ALA A 641 2.11 -7.38 20.15
N ILE A 642 2.10 -8.56 19.50
CA ILE A 642 1.08 -8.92 18.50
C ILE A 642 -0.30 -9.09 19.15
N ILE A 643 -0.39 -9.71 20.32
CA ILE A 643 -1.67 -9.85 21.06
C ILE A 643 -2.21 -8.46 21.43
N THR A 644 -1.37 -7.55 21.91
CA THR A 644 -1.75 -6.17 22.19
C THR A 644 -2.23 -5.46 20.92
N LEU A 645 -1.53 -5.60 19.81
CA LEU A 645 -1.93 -5.02 18.52
C LEU A 645 -3.24 -5.61 18.02
N MET A 646 -3.45 -6.94 18.11
CA MET A 646 -4.70 -7.60 17.70
C MET A 646 -5.90 -7.09 18.51
N ALA A 647 -5.75 -6.87 19.81
CA ALA A 647 -6.79 -6.26 20.65
C ALA A 647 -7.17 -4.85 20.15
N HIS A 648 -6.18 -4.03 19.77
CA HIS A 648 -6.39 -2.68 19.22
C HIS A 648 -6.97 -2.66 17.80
N ILE A 649 -6.80 -3.74 17.02
CA ILE A 649 -7.52 -3.92 15.75
C ILE A 649 -9.02 -4.17 15.97
N GLY A 650 -9.39 -4.64 17.14
CA GLY A 650 -10.72 -5.15 17.45
C GLY A 650 -10.89 -6.63 17.07
N CYS A 651 -9.79 -7.39 17.12
CA CYS A 651 -9.74 -8.83 16.90
C CYS A 651 -9.67 -9.61 18.21
N PHE A 652 -10.24 -10.80 18.26
CA PHE A 652 -10.00 -11.75 19.34
C PHE A 652 -8.54 -12.21 19.32
N VAL A 653 -8.02 -12.61 20.48
CA VAL A 653 -6.60 -12.85 20.70
C VAL A 653 -6.29 -14.31 21.05
N PRO A 654 -5.12 -14.83 20.68
CA PRO A 654 -4.68 -16.20 20.97
C PRO A 654 -4.25 -16.34 22.44
N ALA A 655 -5.18 -16.40 23.36
CA ALA A 655 -4.96 -16.55 24.79
C ALA A 655 -6.11 -17.33 25.42
N LYS A 656 -5.98 -17.65 26.71
CA LYS A 656 -7.09 -18.16 27.52
C LYS A 656 -7.91 -16.99 28.09
N SER A 657 -7.27 -15.93 28.55
CA SER A 657 -7.87 -14.65 28.88
C SER A 657 -6.88 -13.52 28.59
N ALA A 658 -7.36 -12.29 28.32
CA ALA A 658 -6.51 -11.14 28.10
C ALA A 658 -7.18 -9.85 28.57
N LYS A 659 -6.48 -9.03 29.37
CA LYS A 659 -6.82 -7.66 29.72
C LYS A 659 -5.73 -6.76 29.17
N ILE A 660 -6.09 -5.86 28.28
CA ILE A 660 -5.14 -5.07 27.53
C ILE A 660 -5.35 -3.57 27.80
N ALA A 661 -4.32 -2.91 28.30
CA ALA A 661 -4.31 -1.46 28.46
C ALA A 661 -4.34 -0.77 27.10
N LEU A 662 -5.00 0.39 27.03
CA LEU A 662 -4.90 1.26 25.87
C LEU A 662 -3.45 1.69 25.65
N THR A 663 -2.88 1.27 24.56
CA THR A 663 -1.48 1.48 24.18
C THR A 663 -1.41 2.51 23.07
N ASP A 664 -0.61 3.55 23.25
CA ASP A 664 -0.46 4.61 22.26
C ASP A 664 0.55 4.25 21.18
N ARG A 665 1.60 3.51 21.56
CA ARG A 665 2.69 3.08 20.67
C ARG A 665 3.22 1.71 21.07
N ILE A 666 3.60 0.94 20.09
CA ILE A 666 4.43 -0.26 20.30
C ILE A 666 5.76 0.00 19.65
N PHE A 667 6.83 -0.13 20.44
CA PHE A 667 8.20 -0.06 19.95
C PHE A 667 8.85 -1.42 20.06
N THR A 668 9.56 -1.83 19.02
CA THR A 668 10.33 -3.07 19.06
C THR A 668 11.75 -2.84 18.57
N ARG A 669 12.70 -3.33 19.37
CA ARG A 669 14.09 -3.50 18.98
C ARG A 669 14.42 -4.99 19.12
N ILE A 670 14.42 -5.72 17.98
CA ILE A 670 14.59 -7.18 17.95
C ILE A 670 15.58 -7.52 16.85
N GLY A 671 16.78 -8.00 17.22
CA GLY A 671 17.81 -8.50 16.32
C GLY A 671 18.33 -7.47 15.31
N ALA A 672 19.59 -7.56 14.90
CA ALA A 672 20.12 -6.75 13.82
C ALA A 672 19.78 -7.39 12.47
N SER A 673 19.09 -6.66 11.59
CA SER A 673 19.19 -6.92 10.16
C SER A 673 20.32 -6.03 9.62
N ASP A 674 21.32 -6.62 8.99
CA ASP A 674 22.36 -5.87 8.28
C ASP A 674 21.71 -5.02 7.20
N ASP A 675 21.70 -3.72 7.38
CA ASP A 675 21.34 -2.78 6.31
C ASP A 675 22.60 -2.43 5.52
N LEU A 676 22.99 -3.34 4.64
CA LEU A 676 24.13 -3.16 3.75
C LEU A 676 23.93 -1.98 2.78
N SER A 677 22.69 -1.56 2.56
CA SER A 677 22.36 -0.48 1.62
C SER A 677 22.59 0.92 2.20
N GLY A 678 22.49 1.08 3.52
CA GLY A 678 22.66 2.36 4.21
C GLY A 678 24.10 2.69 4.63
N GLY A 679 25.04 1.76 4.51
CA GLY A 679 26.46 1.96 4.88
C GLY A 679 26.69 2.24 6.38
N GLN A 680 25.70 1.98 7.24
CA GLN A 680 25.79 2.18 8.69
C GLN A 680 26.12 0.87 9.41
N SER A 681 26.89 0.96 10.49
CA SER A 681 27.15 -0.21 11.30
C SER A 681 25.87 -0.67 12.02
N THR A 682 25.72 -1.98 12.23
CA THR A 682 24.61 -2.57 12.98
C THR A 682 24.41 -1.93 14.35
N PHE A 683 25.51 -1.56 15.03
CA PHE A 683 25.46 -0.86 16.30
C PHE A 683 24.90 0.56 16.19
N MET A 684 25.25 1.32 15.12
CA MET A 684 24.69 2.66 14.90
C MET A 684 23.19 2.61 14.65
N VAL A 685 22.71 1.64 13.84
CA VAL A 685 21.27 1.43 13.61
C VAL A 685 20.57 1.10 14.94
N GLU A 686 21.16 0.22 15.74
CA GLU A 686 20.64 -0.11 17.07
C GLU A 686 20.51 1.13 17.96
N MET A 687 21.53 1.98 18.00
CA MET A 687 21.51 3.19 18.84
C MET A 687 20.49 4.23 18.33
N ILE A 688 20.27 4.33 17.03
CA ILE A 688 19.21 5.19 16.48
C ILE A 688 17.83 4.68 16.91
N GLU A 689 17.57 3.36 16.82
CA GLU A 689 16.30 2.76 17.27
C GLU A 689 16.08 2.98 18.76
N VAL A 690 17.11 2.77 19.59
CA VAL A 690 17.05 3.03 21.05
C VAL A 690 16.80 4.51 21.33
N ALA A 691 17.50 5.42 20.65
CA ALA A 691 17.30 6.86 20.82
C ALA A 691 15.85 7.27 20.45
N THR A 692 15.31 6.71 19.37
CA THR A 692 13.91 6.92 19.00
C THR A 692 12.95 6.49 20.10
N ILE A 693 13.18 5.31 20.69
CA ILE A 693 12.37 4.79 21.81
C ILE A 693 12.45 5.74 23.01
N LEU A 694 13.66 6.13 23.42
CA LEU A 694 13.86 6.97 24.61
C LEU A 694 13.24 8.37 24.46
N ASN A 695 13.24 8.91 23.24
CA ASN A 695 12.69 10.24 22.95
C ASN A 695 11.16 10.25 22.84
N TYR A 696 10.54 9.16 22.39
CA TYR A 696 9.12 9.18 21.98
C TYR A 696 8.21 8.23 22.73
N ALA A 697 8.75 7.33 23.54
CA ALA A 697 7.94 6.46 24.37
C ALA A 697 7.26 7.24 25.51
N THR A 698 6.04 6.85 25.84
CA THR A 698 5.24 7.39 26.93
C THR A 698 4.97 6.30 27.97
N SER A 699 4.39 6.65 29.11
CA SER A 699 3.95 5.67 30.10
C SER A 699 2.84 4.72 29.60
N SER A 700 2.19 5.07 28.50
CA SER A 700 1.17 4.23 27.85
C SER A 700 1.76 3.35 26.73
N SER A 701 3.05 3.44 26.44
CA SER A 701 3.70 2.68 25.39
C SER A 701 4.05 1.26 25.84
N LEU A 702 4.15 0.33 24.89
CA LEU A 702 4.68 -1.02 25.09
C LEU A 702 6.05 -1.13 24.39
N LEU A 703 7.08 -1.42 25.16
CA LEU A 703 8.45 -1.55 24.67
C LEU A 703 8.86 -3.03 24.63
N VAL A 704 9.44 -3.46 23.52
CA VAL A 704 9.99 -4.80 23.31
C VAL A 704 11.44 -4.66 22.89
N LEU A 705 12.34 -4.90 23.81
CA LEU A 705 13.77 -4.65 23.69
C LEU A 705 14.55 -5.97 23.79
N ASP A 706 15.19 -6.39 22.71
CA ASP A 706 15.89 -7.66 22.62
C ASP A 706 17.39 -7.43 22.38
N GLU A 707 18.20 -7.90 23.33
CA GLU A 707 19.67 -7.91 23.26
C GLU A 707 20.31 -6.54 22.95
N ILE A 708 19.96 -5.50 23.71
CA ILE A 708 20.58 -4.18 23.57
C ILE A 708 22.05 -4.25 24.02
N GLY A 709 22.94 -3.58 23.26
CA GLY A 709 24.36 -3.48 23.54
C GLY A 709 25.21 -4.63 23.01
N ARG A 710 24.65 -5.51 22.17
CA ARG A 710 25.39 -6.67 21.62
C ARG A 710 26.43 -6.29 20.56
N GLY A 711 26.27 -5.15 19.91
CA GLY A 711 27.10 -4.71 18.76
C GLY A 711 28.42 -4.04 19.13
N THR A 712 28.79 -3.99 20.43
CA THR A 712 30.00 -3.34 20.93
C THR A 712 30.76 -4.20 21.98
N SER A 713 31.75 -3.65 22.67
CA SER A 713 32.45 -4.34 23.73
C SER A 713 31.51 -4.71 24.88
N THR A 714 31.81 -5.80 25.62
CA THR A 714 30.91 -6.30 26.68
C THR A 714 30.61 -5.24 27.73
N PHE A 715 31.60 -4.48 28.17
CA PHE A 715 31.44 -3.45 29.20
C PHE A 715 30.65 -2.23 28.69
N ASP A 716 30.89 -1.78 27.44
CA ASP A 716 30.15 -0.68 26.85
C ASP A 716 28.68 -1.09 26.64
N GLY A 717 28.48 -2.30 26.11
CA GLY A 717 27.15 -2.85 25.88
C GLY A 717 26.33 -3.00 27.17
N LEU A 718 26.93 -3.54 28.21
CA LEU A 718 26.31 -3.66 29.53
C LEU A 718 25.98 -2.27 30.13
N SER A 719 26.91 -1.32 30.06
CA SER A 719 26.72 0.03 30.60
C SER A 719 25.57 0.75 29.90
N ILE A 720 25.49 0.65 28.56
CA ILE A 720 24.39 1.23 27.77
C ILE A 720 23.06 0.56 28.11
N ALA A 721 23.02 -0.78 28.12
CA ALA A 721 21.79 -1.53 28.42
C ALA A 721 21.27 -1.20 29.84
N TRP A 722 22.18 -1.10 30.83
CA TRP A 722 21.84 -0.69 32.18
C TRP A 722 21.24 0.69 32.26
N ALA A 723 21.91 1.69 31.67
CA ALA A 723 21.47 3.08 31.67
C ALA A 723 20.12 3.24 30.94
N VAL A 724 19.93 2.57 29.80
CA VAL A 724 18.67 2.56 29.03
C VAL A 724 17.52 2.01 29.86
N LEU A 725 17.74 0.86 30.52
CA LEU A 725 16.70 0.20 31.31
C LEU A 725 16.34 1.03 32.55
N GLU A 726 17.33 1.60 33.21
CA GLU A 726 17.12 2.49 34.34
C GLU A 726 16.36 3.76 33.95
N TYR A 727 16.73 4.37 32.82
CA TYR A 727 16.03 5.56 32.30
C TYR A 727 14.56 5.25 31.95
N ILE A 728 14.29 4.13 31.27
CA ILE A 728 12.93 3.69 30.95
C ILE A 728 12.12 3.50 32.24
N THR A 729 12.68 2.83 33.23
CA THR A 729 11.99 2.49 34.49
C THR A 729 11.69 3.72 35.35
N LYS A 730 12.66 4.65 35.47
CA LYS A 730 12.53 5.84 36.32
C LYS A 730 11.80 7.00 35.67
N ASN A 731 12.10 7.27 34.39
CA ASN A 731 11.67 8.48 33.70
C ASN A 731 10.43 8.23 32.80
N ILE A 732 10.48 7.25 31.91
CA ILE A 732 9.41 6.99 30.94
C ILE A 732 8.25 6.24 31.59
N LYS A 733 8.56 5.23 32.40
CA LYS A 733 7.60 4.35 33.09
C LYS A 733 6.70 3.58 32.14
N ALA A 734 7.22 3.20 30.95
CA ALA A 734 6.51 2.40 29.97
C ALA A 734 6.50 0.92 30.35
N LYS A 735 5.50 0.17 29.90
CA LYS A 735 5.46 -1.28 30.00
C LYS A 735 6.54 -1.90 29.13
N THR A 736 7.45 -2.65 29.71
CA THR A 736 8.70 -3.05 29.03
C THR A 736 8.95 -4.54 29.14
N LEU A 737 9.23 -5.18 28.02
CA LEU A 737 9.82 -6.52 27.91
C LEU A 737 11.27 -6.34 27.47
N PHE A 738 12.20 -6.76 28.29
CA PHE A 738 13.62 -6.58 28.05
C PHE A 738 14.34 -7.94 28.09
N ALA A 739 14.70 -8.49 26.93
CA ALA A 739 15.49 -9.70 26.88
C ALA A 739 16.97 -9.35 26.81
N THR A 740 17.77 -10.06 27.60
CA THR A 740 19.20 -9.84 27.69
C THR A 740 19.97 -11.14 27.91
N HIS A 741 21.25 -11.12 27.54
CA HIS A 741 22.24 -12.12 27.89
C HIS A 741 23.19 -11.64 29.02
N PHE A 742 23.06 -10.36 29.40
CA PHE A 742 23.80 -9.81 30.55
C PHE A 742 23.11 -10.19 31.84
N HIS A 743 23.76 -11.06 32.63
CA HIS A 743 23.19 -11.52 33.91
C HIS A 743 23.21 -10.43 34.97
N GLU A 744 24.13 -9.49 34.86
CA GLU A 744 24.29 -8.37 35.78
C GLU A 744 23.02 -7.46 35.79
N LEU A 745 22.31 -7.37 34.70
CA LEU A 745 21.06 -6.59 34.64
C LEU A 745 19.96 -7.15 35.56
N THR A 746 20.10 -8.40 36.05
CA THR A 746 19.14 -8.95 37.02
C THR A 746 19.18 -8.27 38.36
N GLU A 747 20.27 -7.56 38.69
CA GLU A 747 20.38 -6.75 39.92
C GLU A 747 19.39 -5.56 39.92
N LEU A 748 18.94 -5.14 38.77
CA LEU A 748 17.93 -4.07 38.66
C LEU A 748 16.54 -4.48 39.20
N GLU A 749 16.32 -5.72 39.64
CA GLU A 749 15.09 -6.14 40.33
C GLU A 749 14.82 -5.35 41.62
N ASP A 750 15.86 -4.74 42.20
CA ASP A 750 15.74 -3.84 43.37
C ASP A 750 15.04 -2.53 43.03
N LEU A 751 14.94 -2.16 41.74
CA LEU A 751 14.19 -1.00 41.30
C LEU A 751 12.67 -1.29 41.32
N GLU A 752 11.92 -0.30 41.80
CA GLU A 752 10.45 -0.37 41.80
C GLU A 752 9.89 -0.62 40.39
N GLY A 753 9.09 -1.65 40.26
CA GLY A 753 8.41 -2.01 38.98
C GLY A 753 9.26 -2.90 38.07
N VAL A 754 10.42 -3.39 38.51
CA VAL A 754 11.25 -4.34 37.74
C VAL A 754 11.14 -5.74 38.33
N LYS A 755 10.98 -6.74 37.46
CA LYS A 755 10.97 -8.17 37.86
C LYS A 755 11.77 -9.01 36.88
N ASN A 756 12.49 -9.97 37.45
CA ASN A 756 13.28 -10.93 36.70
C ASN A 756 12.46 -12.14 36.28
N TYR A 757 12.68 -12.56 35.04
CA TYR A 757 12.08 -13.75 34.45
C TYR A 757 13.15 -14.55 33.71
N ARG A 758 12.93 -15.85 33.58
CA ARG A 758 13.81 -16.76 32.83
C ARG A 758 13.03 -17.74 31.99
N VAL A 759 13.65 -18.22 30.93
CA VAL A 759 13.16 -19.37 30.20
C VAL A 759 13.51 -20.66 30.96
N LEU A 760 12.52 -21.53 31.15
CA LEU A 760 12.73 -22.84 31.76
C LEU A 760 13.53 -23.75 30.81
N VAL A 761 14.57 -24.35 31.37
CA VAL A 761 15.42 -25.34 30.72
C VAL A 761 15.41 -26.62 31.56
N SER A 762 15.24 -27.76 30.93
CA SER A 762 15.37 -29.08 31.59
C SER A 762 16.61 -29.79 31.07
N ARG A 763 17.30 -30.52 31.95
CA ARG A 763 18.40 -31.42 31.57
C ARG A 763 17.90 -32.85 31.54
N ALA A 764 18.01 -33.49 30.38
CA ALA A 764 17.68 -34.89 30.19
C ALA A 764 18.86 -35.59 29.51
N ASN A 765 19.48 -36.57 30.19
CA ASN A 765 20.58 -37.40 29.66
C ASN A 765 21.71 -36.61 29.01
N ASP A 766 22.29 -35.62 29.68
CA ASP A 766 23.38 -34.72 29.21
C ASP A 766 22.96 -33.79 28.02
N THR A 767 21.72 -33.83 27.62
CA THR A 767 21.18 -32.89 26.63
C THR A 767 20.25 -31.87 27.29
N ILE A 768 20.26 -30.66 26.78
CA ILE A 768 19.37 -29.59 27.22
C ILE A 768 18.10 -29.60 26.35
N VAL A 769 16.96 -29.55 27.03
CA VAL A 769 15.65 -29.40 26.42
C VAL A 769 15.07 -28.04 26.83
N PHE A 770 14.79 -27.18 25.85
CA PHE A 770 14.13 -25.91 26.10
C PHE A 770 12.63 -26.16 26.25
N LEU A 771 12.10 -25.81 27.42
CA LEU A 771 10.65 -25.98 27.69
C LEU A 771 9.82 -24.82 27.14
N HIS A 772 10.45 -23.77 26.59
CA HIS A 772 9.79 -22.58 26.05
C HIS A 772 8.79 -21.91 27.01
N LYS A 773 8.91 -22.17 28.34
CA LYS A 773 8.07 -21.57 29.37
C LYS A 773 8.83 -20.47 30.08
N ILE A 774 8.24 -19.27 30.17
CA ILE A 774 8.75 -18.12 30.90
C ILE A 774 8.25 -18.20 32.35
N VAL A 775 9.15 -18.09 33.31
CA VAL A 775 8.83 -18.13 34.76
C VAL A 775 9.59 -17.03 35.48
N ARG A 776 9.07 -16.60 36.61
CA ARG A 776 9.72 -15.62 37.49
C ARG A 776 11.06 -16.13 38.05
N GLY A 777 12.04 -15.23 38.16
CA GLY A 777 13.39 -15.47 38.68
C GLY A 777 14.47 -15.30 37.63
N GLY A 778 15.69 -14.99 38.05
CA GLY A 778 16.86 -14.84 37.18
C GLY A 778 17.45 -16.21 36.75
N ALA A 779 18.10 -16.25 35.58
CA ALA A 779 18.90 -17.40 35.18
C ALA A 779 20.29 -17.32 35.82
N SER A 780 20.73 -18.40 36.46
CA SER A 780 22.01 -18.49 37.14
C SER A 780 23.16 -19.04 36.29
N GLN A 781 22.88 -19.50 35.08
CA GLN A 781 23.86 -20.14 34.18
C GLN A 781 23.66 -19.73 32.74
N SER A 782 24.73 -19.55 31.99
CA SER A 782 24.74 -19.44 30.55
C SER A 782 24.74 -20.83 29.91
N PHE A 783 24.06 -20.99 28.76
CA PHE A 783 23.92 -22.26 28.04
C PHE A 783 24.50 -22.20 26.61
N GLY A 784 25.45 -21.28 26.38
CA GLY A 784 26.02 -21.06 25.05
C GLY A 784 26.74 -22.27 24.48
N ILE A 785 27.50 -22.98 25.29
CA ILE A 785 28.28 -24.16 24.88
C ILE A 785 27.33 -25.33 24.55
N GLU A 786 26.28 -25.50 25.33
CA GLU A 786 25.26 -26.51 25.11
C GLU A 786 24.47 -26.24 23.80
N VAL A 787 24.15 -24.99 23.54
CA VAL A 787 23.52 -24.61 22.27
C VAL A 787 24.45 -24.89 21.07
N ALA A 788 25.78 -24.63 21.23
CA ALA A 788 26.76 -24.96 20.21
C ALA A 788 26.84 -26.48 19.96
N SER A 789 26.72 -27.28 21.01
CA SER A 789 26.63 -28.74 20.90
C SER A 789 25.39 -29.19 20.13
N LEU A 790 24.21 -28.62 20.43
CA LEU A 790 22.95 -28.91 19.72
C LEU A 790 23.02 -28.47 18.25
N ALA A 791 23.76 -27.41 17.95
CA ALA A 791 23.97 -26.94 16.58
C ALA A 791 24.93 -27.81 15.75
N GLY A 792 25.55 -28.86 16.37
CA GLY A 792 26.42 -29.79 15.66
C GLY A 792 27.89 -29.38 15.63
N VAL A 793 28.35 -28.45 16.50
CA VAL A 793 29.77 -28.18 16.67
C VAL A 793 30.49 -29.43 17.20
N THR A 794 31.66 -29.71 16.64
CA THR A 794 32.42 -30.95 16.95
C THR A 794 32.71 -31.09 18.45
N LYS A 795 32.57 -32.31 18.94
CA LYS A 795 32.73 -32.62 20.37
C LYS A 795 34.06 -32.15 20.96
N SER A 796 35.17 -32.26 20.22
CA SER A 796 36.46 -31.77 20.63
C SER A 796 36.50 -30.26 20.93
N VAL A 797 35.79 -29.44 20.10
CA VAL A 797 35.67 -27.99 20.32
C VAL A 797 34.81 -27.69 21.54
N ILE A 798 33.71 -28.44 21.70
CA ILE A 798 32.78 -28.29 22.84
C ILE A 798 33.49 -28.64 24.15
N ASP A 799 34.23 -29.75 24.21
CA ASP A 799 34.96 -30.18 25.41
C ASP A 799 36.08 -29.17 25.78
N HIS A 800 36.77 -28.63 24.77
CA HIS A 800 37.77 -27.58 24.98
C HIS A 800 37.16 -26.26 25.48
N ALA A 801 36.02 -25.87 24.89
CA ALA A 801 35.28 -24.67 25.33
C ALA A 801 34.79 -24.79 26.78
N LYS A 802 34.35 -26.00 27.22
CA LYS A 802 33.99 -26.26 28.61
C LYS A 802 35.19 -26.09 29.55
N SER A 803 36.37 -26.59 29.14
CA SER A 803 37.59 -26.45 29.96
C SER A 803 38.05 -24.98 30.11
N ILE A 804 37.96 -24.20 29.01
CA ILE A 804 38.24 -22.76 29.03
C ILE A 804 37.24 -22.02 29.94
N MET A 805 35.95 -22.32 29.82
CA MET A 805 34.91 -21.70 30.64
C MET A 805 35.16 -21.95 32.13
N HIS A 806 35.51 -23.21 32.48
CA HIS A 806 35.82 -23.56 33.88
C HIS A 806 37.04 -22.79 34.42
N SER A 807 38.12 -22.66 33.64
CA SER A 807 39.28 -21.86 34.04
C SER A 807 38.94 -20.37 34.21
N LEU A 808 38.10 -19.80 33.33
CA LEU A 808 37.66 -18.40 33.44
C LEU A 808 36.77 -18.16 34.67
N GLU A 809 35.92 -19.13 35.02
CA GLU A 809 35.07 -19.08 36.21
C GLU A 809 35.87 -19.23 37.50
N GLU A 810 36.94 -20.06 37.51
CA GLU A 810 37.86 -20.18 38.64
C GLU A 810 38.72 -18.93 38.85
N ASP A 811 39.21 -18.33 37.76
CA ASP A 811 39.94 -17.05 37.79
C ASP A 811 39.06 -15.89 38.27
N SER A 812 37.77 -15.91 37.97
CA SER A 812 36.78 -14.89 38.42
C SER A 812 36.42 -15.07 39.91
N LYS A 813 36.37 -16.31 40.41
CA LYS A 813 36.16 -16.60 41.84
C LYS A 813 37.37 -16.29 42.70
N ASN A 814 38.59 -16.38 42.16
CA ASN A 814 39.85 -16.06 42.87
C ASN A 814 40.21 -14.58 42.87
N ARG A 815 39.55 -13.79 42.09
CA ARG A 815 39.63 -12.34 42.19
C ARG A 815 38.37 -11.89 42.93
N ASP A 816 38.52 -11.35 44.12
CA ASP A 816 37.52 -10.58 44.87
C ASP A 816 37.07 -9.31 44.07
N THR A 817 36.84 -9.46 42.78
CA THR A 817 36.57 -8.36 41.83
C THR A 817 35.10 -7.99 41.79
N ASN A 818 34.19 -8.84 42.25
CA ASN A 818 32.75 -8.50 42.22
C ASN A 818 32.38 -7.43 43.25
N GLU A 819 32.96 -7.44 44.45
CA GLU A 819 32.75 -6.35 45.42
C GLU A 819 33.53 -5.07 45.06
N MET A 820 34.68 -5.20 44.40
CA MET A 820 35.46 -4.02 43.96
C MET A 820 34.90 -3.34 42.71
N LEU A 821 34.32 -4.07 41.76
CA LEU A 821 33.67 -3.50 40.56
C LEU A 821 32.31 -2.88 40.91
N LEU A 822 31.53 -3.49 41.78
CA LEU A 822 30.26 -2.94 42.25
C LEU A 822 30.43 -1.76 43.22
N SER A 823 31.43 -1.80 44.07
CA SER A 823 31.81 -0.68 44.95
C SER A 823 32.53 0.44 44.19
N SER A 824 33.27 0.13 43.15
CA SER A 824 33.89 1.13 42.26
C SER A 824 32.87 1.69 41.25
N ALA A 825 31.89 0.93 40.75
CA ALA A 825 30.78 1.48 39.95
C ALA A 825 29.88 2.41 40.78
N LYS A 826 29.58 2.04 42.06
CA LYS A 826 28.87 2.96 42.97
C LYS A 826 29.69 4.17 43.43
N LYS A 827 31.02 4.06 43.46
CA LYS A 827 31.93 5.17 43.79
C LYS A 827 32.36 5.96 42.53
N ASN A 828 32.51 5.34 41.38
CA ASN A 828 32.98 6.02 40.18
C ASN A 828 31.88 6.75 39.44
N VAL A 829 30.59 6.39 39.57
CA VAL A 829 29.48 7.19 39.05
C VAL A 829 29.34 8.51 39.79
N THR A 830 29.68 8.55 41.10
CA THR A 830 29.79 9.82 41.86
C THR A 830 31.11 10.54 41.68
N ALA A 831 32.21 9.82 41.32
CA ALA A 831 33.52 10.45 41.12
C ALA A 831 33.81 10.88 39.70
N GLN A 832 33.23 10.26 38.69
CA GLN A 832 33.42 10.63 37.28
C GLN A 832 32.57 11.85 36.85
N VAL A 833 31.41 12.04 37.45
CA VAL A 833 30.63 13.29 37.29
C VAL A 833 31.33 14.46 38.00
N SER A 834 32.12 14.20 39.08
CA SER A 834 32.87 15.23 39.77
C SER A 834 34.23 15.60 39.12
N LEU A 835 34.79 14.77 38.22
CA LEU A 835 36.05 15.10 37.54
C LEU A 835 35.86 16.03 36.33
N PHE A 836 34.79 15.87 35.57
CA PHE A 836 34.45 16.80 34.50
C PHE A 836 33.84 18.13 34.97
N ASP A 837 33.10 18.12 36.10
CA ASP A 837 32.62 19.35 36.73
C ASP A 837 33.71 20.20 37.40
N ASN A 838 34.84 19.61 37.82
CA ASN A 838 35.90 20.38 38.49
C ASN A 838 36.86 21.12 37.55
N GLU A 839 37.08 20.71 36.30
CA GLU A 839 37.94 21.44 35.37
C GLU A 839 37.18 22.54 34.63
N ALA A 840 35.98 22.31 34.17
CA ALA A 840 35.11 23.30 33.61
C ALA A 840 34.73 24.38 34.65
N SER A 841 34.50 24.00 35.94
CA SER A 841 34.25 24.89 37.07
C SER A 841 35.45 25.77 37.43
N LYS A 842 36.70 25.30 37.33
CA LYS A 842 37.91 26.11 37.57
C LYS A 842 38.15 27.13 36.49
N ILE A 843 37.92 26.80 35.23
CA ILE A 843 38.08 27.74 34.10
C ILE A 843 36.94 28.77 34.11
N GLU A 844 35.71 28.36 34.44
CA GLU A 844 34.58 29.30 34.64
C GLU A 844 34.82 30.27 35.80
N GLN A 845 35.42 29.80 36.90
CA GLN A 845 35.76 30.64 38.03
C GLN A 845 36.88 31.62 37.65
N GLN A 846 37.94 31.17 36.97
CA GLN A 846 38.98 32.03 36.47
C GLN A 846 38.50 33.10 35.51
N ILE A 847 37.53 32.77 34.64
CA ILE A 847 36.91 33.74 33.71
C ILE A 847 36.06 34.75 34.47
N LYS A 848 35.33 34.33 35.53
CA LYS A 848 34.55 35.23 36.38
C LYS A 848 35.38 36.19 37.19
N ASP A 849 36.60 35.78 37.59
CA ASP A 849 37.51 36.59 38.41
C ASP A 849 38.41 37.58 37.63
N ILE A 850 38.28 37.58 36.29
CA ILE A 850 39.01 38.48 35.39
C ILE A 850 38.31 39.88 35.36
N ASP A 851 38.94 40.89 35.88
CA ASP A 851 38.49 42.29 35.74
C ASP A 851 38.88 42.85 34.39
N VAL A 852 38.00 42.69 33.43
CA VAL A 852 38.14 43.06 31.99
C VAL A 852 38.44 44.54 31.80
N ASN A 853 37.99 45.40 32.74
CA ASN A 853 38.14 46.88 32.64
C ASN A 853 39.52 47.39 32.98
N ASN A 854 40.34 46.58 33.70
CA ASN A 854 41.70 46.94 34.13
C ASN A 854 42.82 46.19 33.33
N LEU A 855 42.48 45.38 32.30
CA LEU A 855 43.43 44.66 31.44
C LEU A 855 43.86 45.50 30.24
N THR A 856 45.16 45.56 29.99
CA THR A 856 45.68 46.05 28.72
C THR A 856 45.44 45.04 27.60
N PRO A 857 45.38 45.39 26.31
CA PRO A 857 45.15 44.47 25.21
C PRO A 857 46.16 43.30 25.16
N LEU A 858 47.38 43.52 25.55
CA LEU A 858 48.43 42.51 25.60
C LEU A 858 48.18 41.48 26.72
N GLN A 859 47.79 41.98 27.90
CA GLN A 859 47.45 41.12 29.05
C GLN A 859 46.16 40.31 28.79
N ALA A 860 45.17 40.87 28.10
CA ALA A 860 43.97 40.14 27.71
C ALA A 860 44.31 38.98 26.72
N LEU A 861 45.21 39.19 25.79
CA LEU A 861 45.66 38.16 24.87
C LEU A 861 46.47 37.04 25.55
N THR A 862 47.28 37.41 26.58
CA THR A 862 48.04 36.43 27.37
C THR A 862 47.09 35.57 28.21
N VAL A 863 46.11 36.15 28.86
CA VAL A 863 45.10 35.44 29.64
C VAL A 863 44.25 34.51 28.76
N LEU A 864 43.87 34.96 27.56
CA LEU A 864 43.18 34.10 26.59
C LEU A 864 44.03 32.94 26.09
N CYS A 865 45.32 33.12 25.85
CA CYS A 865 46.24 32.08 25.48
C CYS A 865 46.45 31.05 26.60
N ASP A 866 46.53 31.48 27.86
CA ASP A 866 46.67 30.61 29.02
C ASP A 866 45.37 29.83 29.29
N LEU A 867 44.20 30.44 29.19
CA LEU A 867 42.91 29.74 29.29
C LEU A 867 42.73 28.70 28.14
N LYS A 868 43.18 29.02 26.93
CA LYS A 868 43.15 28.09 25.81
C LYS A 868 44.09 26.92 26.00
N LYS A 869 45.29 27.11 26.53
CA LYS A 869 46.22 26.00 26.86
C LYS A 869 45.62 25.09 27.93
N GLN A 870 44.95 25.61 28.94
CA GLN A 870 44.28 24.83 29.99
C GLN A 870 43.06 24.06 29.49
N LEU A 871 42.47 24.48 28.36
CA LEU A 871 41.41 23.74 27.67
C LEU A 871 41.94 22.65 26.75
N GLU A 872 43.19 22.73 26.28
CA GLU A 872 43.82 21.77 25.38
C GLU A 872 44.67 20.71 26.14
N GLU A 873 44.99 20.93 27.45
CA GLU A 873 45.53 19.94 28.39
C GLU A 873 44.42 19.19 29.13
#